data_8fcf4ee3ab2132cb268b9b8cd282a5af
#
_entry.id   8fcf4ee3ab2132cb268b9b8cd282a5af
#
_cell.length_a   1.000
_cell.length_b   1.000
_cell.length_c   1.000
_cell.angle_alpha   90.00
_cell.angle_beta   90.00
_cell.angle_gamma   90.00
#
_symmetry.space_group_name_H-M   'P 1'
#
loop_
_entity.id
_entity.type
_entity.pdbx_description
1 polymer ?
#
loop_
_entity_poly.entity_id
_entity_poly.type
_entity_poly.pdbx_seq_one_letter_code
_entity_poly.pdbx_strand_id
1 'polypeptide(L)'
;MARAFRLAAMLIGGVTALGLFGFAVAWLVADHWNGVTAQPAAAEPSLPDVGWPVYAGDPGGSHFSGAWQVNRDNVTRLAPAWVFRTGEIGEGYTSVYKHTFQATPILVRTTLYFSTAFNRVFAIDAETGAERWRFDAGIDPEPHYTEVSNRGVVYWVDPDARAGQPCKERVFVGTLDARLIALDAASGERCTEFAGNGEVALKAALREADRGRAYPVTSPPVVIGDTVVLGSGMIDNWKAHLGLGTVWAYDARTGELRWKWHAIPRDPSADNAADWLPEQAARTGTANVWSPLSVDTNRGLVFAATGSASPDYYGGERLGNNRHANSLVALEAETGEIVWSQQIVHHDLWDYDLPAQPTLADIERDGVRVPVVILPTKMGMLFTFHRDTGEPFFAIEERPVPASDVSGEQAWPTQPFPVAPPPLVPHRAMTENDAWGLTPIDRDECRKLIASLRSEGIYTPPSLQGTIMIPGNGGGSNWGGIGWDQQRQVAIANTLHFPFVVALIPRDDFETVRDSGLYPDTEFSPQLGTPFGLRRKPLISSWEMPCVKPPWGTLAAVDMVRGKILWQVPLGTTRDLSGLPFGLNYGTPGLGGPLITAGGLVFIGAVMDDYLRAFDIDTGEELWRGRLPAGGQATPMTYQLGGRQYVVIAAGGHGSLGTSRGDYVVAFALGD
;
A
#
# COMPACT_ATOMS: atom_id res chain seq x y z
N MET A 1 13.38 11.66 -10.89
CA MET A 1 13.60 10.74 -12.03
C MET A 1 13.07 11.27 -13.36
N ALA A 2 11.80 11.70 -13.45
CA ALA A 2 11.25 12.17 -14.74
C ALA A 2 11.99 13.35 -15.38
N ARG A 3 12.59 14.27 -14.62
CA ARG A 3 13.36 15.41 -15.13
C ARG A 3 14.75 15.04 -15.65
N ALA A 4 15.46 14.14 -15.00
CA ALA A 4 16.84 13.76 -15.36
C ALA A 4 16.93 12.96 -16.66
N PHE A 5 16.02 12.04 -16.88
CA PHE A 5 15.93 11.35 -18.17
C PHE A 5 15.57 12.30 -19.32
N ARG A 6 14.82 13.37 -19.04
CA ARG A 6 14.55 14.42 -20.04
C ARG A 6 15.78 15.26 -20.38
N LEU A 7 16.65 15.55 -19.40
CA LEU A 7 17.91 16.27 -19.64
C LEU A 7 18.94 15.44 -20.42
N ALA A 8 19.05 14.14 -20.11
CA ALA A 8 19.93 13.25 -20.86
C ALA A 8 19.50 13.09 -22.32
N ALA A 9 18.21 13.10 -22.60
CA ALA A 9 17.69 13.09 -23.97
C ALA A 9 17.95 14.41 -24.74
N MET A 10 18.00 15.54 -24.02
CA MET A 10 18.32 16.86 -24.60
C MET A 10 19.77 17.02 -25.01
N LEU A 11 20.71 16.29 -24.41
CA LEU A 11 22.14 16.32 -24.77
C LEU A 11 22.49 15.45 -25.95
N ILE A 12 21.60 14.58 -26.44
CA ILE A 12 21.85 13.62 -27.52
C ILE A 12 21.17 14.00 -28.85
N GLY A 13 20.30 15.00 -28.89
CA GLY A 13 19.71 15.43 -30.18
C GLY A 13 18.61 16.49 -30.06
N GLY A 14 18.85 17.62 -30.72
CA GLY A 14 18.00 18.67 -31.25
C GLY A 14 16.62 18.96 -30.60
N VAL A 15 16.56 20.02 -29.83
CA VAL A 15 15.57 20.49 -28.89
C VAL A 15 14.18 20.90 -29.45
N THR A 16 13.93 20.91 -30.76
CA THR A 16 12.71 21.56 -31.32
C THR A 16 11.63 20.64 -31.90
N ALA A 17 11.93 19.39 -32.17
CA ALA A 17 10.97 18.47 -32.80
C ALA A 17 10.24 17.54 -31.78
N LEU A 18 10.82 17.33 -30.61
CA LEU A 18 10.33 16.34 -29.63
C LEU A 18 9.18 16.87 -28.73
N GLY A 19 9.12 18.18 -28.49
CA GLY A 19 8.04 18.76 -27.65
C GLY A 19 6.66 18.67 -28.31
N LEU A 20 6.60 18.84 -29.64
CA LEU A 20 5.34 18.73 -30.40
C LEU A 20 4.90 17.26 -30.58
N PHE A 21 5.87 16.35 -30.66
CA PHE A 21 5.57 14.92 -30.80
C PHE A 21 5.04 14.29 -29.48
N GLY A 22 5.58 14.71 -28.32
CA GLY A 22 5.08 14.27 -27.00
C GLY A 22 3.64 14.72 -26.72
N PHE A 23 3.29 15.95 -27.13
CA PHE A 23 1.93 16.47 -26.99
C PHE A 23 0.94 15.75 -27.93
N ALA A 24 1.35 15.46 -29.17
CA ALA A 24 0.53 14.74 -30.13
C ALA A 24 0.31 13.26 -29.73
N VAL A 25 1.33 12.61 -29.16
CA VAL A 25 1.20 11.23 -28.68
C VAL A 25 0.32 11.17 -27.43
N ALA A 26 0.42 12.11 -26.50
CA ALA A 26 -0.46 12.18 -25.34
C ALA A 26 -1.92 12.42 -25.76
N TRP A 27 -2.15 13.26 -26.78
CA TRP A 27 -3.49 13.52 -27.29
C TRP A 27 -4.08 12.32 -28.04
N LEU A 28 -3.29 11.65 -28.88
CA LEU A 28 -3.68 10.43 -29.58
C LEU A 28 -3.95 9.25 -28.62
N VAL A 29 -3.22 9.17 -27.50
CA VAL A 29 -3.47 8.13 -26.48
C VAL A 29 -4.76 8.44 -25.73
N ALA A 30 -5.02 9.71 -25.37
CA ALA A 30 -6.26 10.11 -24.71
C ALA A 30 -7.50 9.85 -25.59
N ASP A 31 -7.41 10.16 -26.88
CA ASP A 31 -8.50 9.89 -27.84
C ASP A 31 -8.74 8.38 -28.04
N HIS A 32 -7.67 7.58 -28.05
CA HIS A 32 -7.82 6.12 -28.16
C HIS A 32 -8.62 5.52 -27.01
N TRP A 33 -8.40 6.02 -25.79
CA TRP A 33 -9.11 5.52 -24.60
C TRP A 33 -10.53 6.10 -24.44
N ASN A 34 -10.79 7.27 -24.94
CA ASN A 34 -12.12 7.89 -24.89
C ASN A 34 -13.14 7.22 -25.84
N GLY A 35 -12.66 6.47 -26.84
CA GLY A 35 -13.50 5.77 -27.81
C GLY A 35 -13.78 4.31 -27.49
N VAL A 36 -13.26 3.76 -26.39
CA VAL A 36 -13.48 2.34 -26.03
C VAL A 36 -14.89 2.18 -25.47
N THR A 37 -15.77 1.58 -26.24
CA THR A 37 -17.15 1.23 -25.86
C THR A 37 -17.26 -0.28 -25.63
N ALA A 38 -18.15 -0.68 -24.73
CA ALA A 38 -18.44 -2.09 -24.49
C ALA A 38 -18.90 -2.80 -25.78
N GLN A 39 -18.22 -3.89 -26.13
CA GLN A 39 -18.67 -4.78 -27.21
C GLN A 39 -19.55 -5.89 -26.63
N PRO A 40 -20.67 -6.26 -27.31
CA PRO A 40 -21.46 -7.41 -26.88
C PRO A 40 -20.64 -8.70 -26.94
N ALA A 41 -20.65 -9.47 -25.88
CA ALA A 41 -19.97 -10.76 -25.85
C ALA A 41 -20.62 -11.75 -26.81
N ALA A 42 -19.83 -12.45 -27.62
CA ALA A 42 -20.26 -13.63 -28.31
C ALA A 42 -20.57 -14.74 -27.29
N ALA A 43 -21.70 -15.45 -27.45
CA ALA A 43 -22.12 -16.50 -26.53
C ALA A 43 -21.23 -17.74 -26.69
N GLU A 44 -20.22 -17.85 -25.86
CA GLU A 44 -19.48 -19.09 -25.62
C GLU A 44 -20.19 -19.95 -24.55
N PRO A 45 -19.89 -21.28 -24.45
CA PRO A 45 -20.47 -22.12 -23.42
C PRO A 45 -20.22 -21.50 -22.04
N SER A 46 -21.28 -21.35 -21.24
CA SER A 46 -21.26 -20.61 -19.97
C SER A 46 -20.28 -21.21 -18.98
N LEU A 47 -19.12 -20.57 -18.86
CA LEU A 47 -18.20 -20.80 -17.74
C LEU A 47 -18.89 -20.35 -16.43
N PRO A 48 -18.61 -20.99 -15.29
CA PRO A 48 -19.20 -20.59 -14.02
C PRO A 48 -18.79 -19.16 -13.65
N ASP A 49 -19.71 -18.40 -13.07
CA ASP A 49 -19.38 -17.07 -12.56
C ASP A 49 -18.39 -17.17 -11.40
N VAL A 50 -17.38 -16.29 -11.39
CA VAL A 50 -16.38 -16.15 -10.33
C VAL A 50 -16.41 -14.70 -9.86
N GLY A 51 -16.71 -14.51 -8.58
CA GLY A 51 -16.84 -13.20 -7.97
C GLY A 51 -15.52 -12.63 -7.42
N TRP A 52 -15.63 -11.37 -6.94
CA TRP A 52 -14.59 -10.66 -6.17
C TRP A 52 -15.29 -9.81 -5.11
N PRO A 53 -15.90 -10.44 -4.07
CA PRO A 53 -16.88 -9.78 -3.20
C PRO A 53 -16.31 -8.83 -2.17
N VAL A 54 -15.01 -8.90 -1.90
CA VAL A 54 -14.29 -8.05 -0.94
C VAL A 54 -12.94 -7.62 -1.50
N TYR A 55 -12.31 -6.61 -0.90
CA TYR A 55 -10.92 -6.26 -1.19
C TYR A 55 -10.02 -7.50 -1.11
N ALA A 56 -9.09 -7.63 -2.05
CA ALA A 56 -8.20 -8.79 -2.18
C ALA A 56 -8.87 -10.14 -2.51
N GLY A 57 -10.16 -10.17 -2.87
CA GLY A 57 -10.89 -11.35 -3.35
C GLY A 57 -11.53 -12.19 -2.25
N ASP A 58 -10.90 -12.28 -1.09
CA ASP A 58 -11.43 -12.97 0.09
C ASP A 58 -11.06 -12.23 1.39
N PRO A 59 -11.75 -12.51 2.51
CA PRO A 59 -11.50 -11.82 3.78
C PRO A 59 -10.09 -12.03 4.36
N GLY A 60 -9.40 -13.09 3.95
CA GLY A 60 -8.03 -13.41 4.36
C GLY A 60 -6.94 -12.72 3.54
N GLY A 61 -7.29 -12.00 2.48
CA GLY A 61 -6.33 -11.20 1.74
C GLY A 61 -5.45 -12.00 0.77
N SER A 62 -5.96 -13.05 0.12
CA SER A 62 -5.14 -13.90 -0.75
C SER A 62 -4.76 -13.26 -2.08
N HIS A 63 -5.48 -12.26 -2.57
CA HIS A 63 -5.33 -11.71 -3.92
C HIS A 63 -5.36 -12.80 -5.02
N PHE A 64 -6.13 -13.85 -4.78
CA PHE A 64 -6.30 -15.00 -5.66
C PHE A 64 -7.72 -15.09 -6.20
N SER A 65 -7.85 -15.45 -7.47
CA SER A 65 -9.13 -15.77 -8.10
C SER A 65 -9.13 -17.16 -8.72
N GLY A 66 -10.25 -17.86 -8.54
CA GLY A 66 -10.53 -19.12 -9.25
C GLY A 66 -10.81 -18.98 -10.74
N ALA A 67 -10.84 -17.76 -11.29
CA ALA A 67 -11.04 -17.51 -12.71
C ALA A 67 -9.86 -18.05 -13.54
N TRP A 68 -10.17 -18.72 -14.66
CA TRP A 68 -9.16 -19.44 -15.44
C TRP A 68 -9.34 -19.32 -16.97
N GLN A 69 -10.35 -18.62 -17.44
CA GLN A 69 -10.57 -18.43 -18.89
C GLN A 69 -9.34 -17.75 -19.53
N VAL A 70 -8.84 -16.70 -18.90
CA VAL A 70 -7.56 -16.08 -19.28
C VAL A 70 -6.44 -16.91 -18.66
N ASN A 71 -5.58 -17.46 -19.51
CA ASN A 71 -4.50 -18.36 -19.12
C ASN A 71 -3.25 -18.12 -19.99
N ARG A 72 -2.22 -18.93 -19.77
CA ARG A 72 -0.92 -18.82 -20.47
C ARG A 72 -1.04 -18.84 -21.98
N ASP A 73 -1.95 -19.64 -22.54
CA ASP A 73 -2.05 -19.88 -23.97
C ASP A 73 -2.76 -18.74 -24.71
N ASN A 74 -3.60 -17.96 -24.00
CA ASN A 74 -4.46 -16.96 -24.63
C ASN A 74 -4.31 -15.54 -24.10
N VAL A 75 -3.50 -15.32 -23.04
CA VAL A 75 -3.33 -14.00 -22.40
C VAL A 75 -2.88 -12.89 -23.37
N THR A 76 -2.18 -13.25 -24.45
CA THR A 76 -1.76 -12.33 -25.52
C THR A 76 -2.92 -11.71 -26.30
N ARG A 77 -4.12 -12.29 -26.19
CA ARG A 77 -5.35 -11.79 -26.80
C ARG A 77 -6.13 -10.80 -25.91
N LEU A 78 -5.63 -10.51 -24.69
CA LEU A 78 -6.28 -9.51 -23.83
C LEU A 78 -6.29 -8.13 -24.51
N ALA A 79 -7.48 -7.55 -24.57
CA ALA A 79 -7.71 -6.20 -25.08
C ALA A 79 -8.64 -5.42 -24.13
N PRO A 80 -8.65 -4.08 -24.18
CA PRO A 80 -9.62 -3.29 -23.42
C PRO A 80 -11.05 -3.67 -23.79
N ALA A 81 -11.85 -4.03 -22.77
CA ALA A 81 -13.27 -4.36 -22.93
C ALA A 81 -14.16 -3.13 -22.69
N TRP A 82 -13.85 -2.37 -21.66
CA TRP A 82 -14.49 -1.09 -21.36
C TRP A 82 -13.55 -0.20 -20.52
N VAL A 83 -13.83 1.09 -20.56
CA VAL A 83 -13.12 2.11 -19.76
C VAL A 83 -14.17 3.00 -19.11
N PHE A 84 -14.04 3.18 -17.80
CA PHE A 84 -14.86 4.12 -17.03
C PHE A 84 -14.01 5.29 -16.57
N ARG A 85 -14.57 6.52 -16.55
CA ARG A 85 -13.94 7.71 -16.00
C ARG A 85 -14.74 8.24 -14.83
N THR A 86 -14.05 8.47 -13.70
CA THR A 86 -14.71 9.02 -12.50
C THR A 86 -15.02 10.51 -12.64
N GLY A 87 -14.36 11.23 -13.54
CA GLY A 87 -14.45 12.68 -13.66
C GLY A 87 -13.66 13.46 -12.61
N GLU A 88 -13.03 12.79 -11.64
CA GLU A 88 -12.35 13.44 -10.51
C GLU A 88 -11.25 14.41 -10.96
N ILE A 89 -10.52 14.06 -12.00
CA ILE A 89 -9.49 14.94 -12.58
C ILE A 89 -10.08 16.24 -13.17
N GLY A 90 -11.29 16.21 -13.74
CA GLY A 90 -11.93 17.36 -14.37
C GLY A 90 -12.70 18.26 -13.39
N GLU A 91 -13.00 17.82 -12.18
CA GLU A 91 -13.90 18.49 -11.24
C GLU A 91 -13.17 19.26 -10.11
N GLY A 92 -11.92 19.65 -10.31
CA GLY A 92 -11.18 20.53 -9.37
C GLY A 92 -10.28 19.84 -8.37
N TYR A 93 -10.25 18.51 -8.34
CA TYR A 93 -9.42 17.72 -7.42
C TYR A 93 -7.97 17.51 -7.89
N THR A 94 -7.60 18.01 -9.06
CA THR A 94 -6.30 17.78 -9.70
C THR A 94 -5.13 18.55 -9.13
N SER A 95 -5.35 19.60 -8.37
CA SER A 95 -4.30 20.45 -7.81
C SER A 95 -3.55 19.82 -6.64
N VAL A 96 -4.06 18.73 -6.09
CA VAL A 96 -3.49 18.08 -4.91
C VAL A 96 -2.30 17.21 -5.31
N TYR A 97 -1.11 17.64 -4.89
CA TYR A 97 0.17 16.99 -5.21
C TYR A 97 0.22 15.49 -4.84
N LYS A 98 -0.45 15.10 -3.76
CA LYS A 98 -0.40 13.72 -3.22
C LYS A 98 -1.60 12.85 -3.63
N HIS A 99 -2.37 13.26 -4.64
CA HIS A 99 -3.48 12.46 -5.16
C HIS A 99 -2.99 11.13 -5.75
N THR A 100 -3.63 10.04 -5.34
CA THR A 100 -3.29 8.69 -5.78
C THR A 100 -4.53 7.81 -5.89
N PHE A 101 -4.82 7.30 -7.09
CA PHE A 101 -5.97 6.43 -7.30
C PHE A 101 -5.57 4.96 -7.11
N GLN A 102 -5.75 4.44 -5.90
CA GLN A 102 -5.29 3.11 -5.45
C GLN A 102 -6.42 2.09 -5.28
N ALA A 103 -7.66 2.42 -5.63
CA ALA A 103 -8.80 1.58 -5.33
C ALA A 103 -8.81 0.28 -6.13
N THR A 104 -9.17 -0.82 -5.44
CA THR A 104 -9.54 -2.10 -6.05
C THR A 104 -11.05 -2.24 -5.95
N PRO A 105 -11.78 -2.34 -7.08
CA PRO A 105 -13.22 -2.58 -7.07
C PRO A 105 -13.58 -3.91 -6.42
N ILE A 106 -14.79 -3.99 -5.86
CA ILE A 106 -15.40 -5.27 -5.45
C ILE A 106 -16.59 -5.57 -6.37
N LEU A 107 -16.82 -6.84 -6.66
CA LEU A 107 -17.96 -7.31 -7.45
C LEU A 107 -19.01 -7.94 -6.57
N VAL A 108 -20.23 -7.39 -6.60
CA VAL A 108 -21.41 -8.02 -6.01
C VAL A 108 -22.43 -8.24 -7.11
N ARG A 109 -22.73 -9.50 -7.43
CA ARG A 109 -23.57 -9.92 -8.59
C ARG A 109 -23.03 -9.32 -9.90
N THR A 110 -23.68 -8.31 -10.46
CA THR A 110 -23.30 -7.64 -11.71
C THR A 110 -22.86 -6.19 -11.49
N THR A 111 -22.60 -5.78 -10.24
CA THR A 111 -22.23 -4.41 -9.90
C THR A 111 -20.82 -4.36 -9.33
N LEU A 112 -19.98 -3.53 -9.92
CA LEU A 112 -18.70 -3.14 -9.34
C LEU A 112 -18.89 -1.92 -8.46
N TYR A 113 -18.39 -1.99 -7.22
CA TYR A 113 -18.33 -0.88 -6.27
C TYR A 113 -16.89 -0.50 -6.00
N PHE A 114 -16.58 0.78 -6.01
CA PHE A 114 -15.26 1.29 -5.67
C PHE A 114 -15.34 2.75 -5.20
N SER A 115 -14.29 3.20 -4.51
CA SER A 115 -14.09 4.60 -4.10
C SER A 115 -12.98 5.24 -4.92
N THR A 116 -12.96 6.57 -4.96
CA THR A 116 -11.84 7.35 -5.48
C THR A 116 -10.97 7.90 -4.35
N ALA A 117 -9.88 8.57 -4.70
CA ALA A 117 -8.97 9.19 -3.75
C ALA A 117 -9.67 10.19 -2.81
N PHE A 118 -10.65 10.94 -3.31
CA PHE A 118 -11.48 11.87 -2.53
C PHE A 118 -12.80 11.26 -2.02
N ASN A 119 -12.86 9.94 -1.90
CA ASN A 119 -14.00 9.21 -1.34
C ASN A 119 -15.33 9.41 -2.08
N ARG A 120 -15.26 9.64 -3.39
CA ARG A 120 -16.43 9.47 -4.23
C ARG A 120 -16.64 7.96 -4.41
N VAL A 121 -17.86 7.47 -4.22
CA VAL A 121 -18.18 6.05 -4.38
C VAL A 121 -18.99 5.86 -5.65
N PHE A 122 -18.62 4.86 -6.42
CA PHE A 122 -19.28 4.52 -7.68
C PHE A 122 -19.82 3.10 -7.63
N ALA A 123 -20.99 2.91 -8.23
CA ALA A 123 -21.50 1.62 -8.65
C ALA A 123 -21.61 1.62 -10.18
N ILE A 124 -20.97 0.67 -10.82
CA ILE A 124 -21.00 0.54 -12.27
C ILE A 124 -21.40 -0.88 -12.66
N ASP A 125 -21.94 -1.01 -13.86
CA ASP A 125 -22.24 -2.31 -14.46
C ASP A 125 -20.93 -3.04 -14.81
N ALA A 126 -20.79 -4.28 -14.36
CA ALA A 126 -19.55 -5.03 -14.49
C ALA A 126 -19.26 -5.48 -15.94
N GLU A 127 -20.27 -5.67 -16.78
CA GLU A 127 -20.08 -6.10 -18.16
C GLU A 127 -19.79 -4.95 -19.12
N THR A 128 -20.38 -3.78 -18.83
CA THR A 128 -20.35 -2.64 -19.76
C THR A 128 -19.57 -1.43 -19.28
N GLY A 129 -19.26 -1.36 -17.97
CA GLY A 129 -18.67 -0.18 -17.35
C GLY A 129 -19.65 1.00 -17.20
N ALA A 130 -20.94 0.82 -17.49
CA ALA A 130 -21.92 1.90 -17.38
C ALA A 130 -22.19 2.29 -15.92
N GLU A 131 -22.24 3.59 -15.63
CA GLU A 131 -22.57 4.08 -14.30
C GLU A 131 -24.01 3.73 -13.93
N ARG A 132 -24.17 3.15 -12.73
CA ARG A 132 -25.48 2.90 -12.11
C ARG A 132 -25.84 4.02 -11.14
N TRP A 133 -24.90 4.38 -10.28
CA TRP A 133 -25.01 5.52 -9.38
C TRP A 133 -23.62 5.97 -8.90
N ARG A 134 -23.58 7.20 -8.37
CA ARG A 134 -22.42 7.74 -7.67
C ARG A 134 -22.85 8.48 -6.41
N PHE A 135 -21.95 8.50 -5.43
CA PHE A 135 -22.07 9.28 -4.20
C PHE A 135 -20.80 10.13 -4.02
N ASP A 136 -20.96 11.36 -3.54
CA ASP A 136 -19.84 12.23 -3.18
C ASP A 136 -19.86 12.47 -1.67
N ALA A 137 -18.75 12.11 -0.99
CA ALA A 137 -18.60 12.33 0.45
C ALA A 137 -18.39 13.80 0.83
N GLY A 138 -18.18 14.68 -0.13
CA GLY A 138 -17.96 16.12 0.08
C GLY A 138 -16.64 16.41 0.79
N ILE A 139 -15.56 15.73 0.42
CA ILE A 139 -14.24 15.96 0.99
C ILE A 139 -13.70 17.30 0.51
N ASP A 140 -13.27 18.15 1.45
CA ASP A 140 -12.60 19.40 1.15
C ASP A 140 -11.23 19.14 0.51
N PRO A 141 -10.95 19.59 -0.73
CA PRO A 141 -9.66 19.35 -1.39
C PRO A 141 -8.52 20.26 -0.89
N GLU A 142 -8.84 21.35 -0.15
CA GLU A 142 -7.86 22.35 0.30
C GLU A 142 -6.89 21.90 1.38
N PRO A 143 -6.91 20.79 1.95
CA PRO A 143 -6.17 20.57 3.13
C PRO A 143 -5.04 19.61 3.07
N HIS A 144 -4.45 19.60 3.97
CA HIS A 144 -3.43 19.11 4.87
C HIS A 144 -3.50 17.56 5.09
N TYR A 145 -3.92 16.78 4.07
CA TYR A 145 -3.81 15.33 4.08
C TYR A 145 -2.37 14.93 3.76
N THR A 146 -1.82 13.97 4.50
CA THR A 146 -0.49 13.43 4.25
C THR A 146 -0.46 12.66 2.94
N GLU A 147 -1.53 11.95 2.66
CA GLU A 147 -1.78 11.23 1.44
C GLU A 147 -3.25 11.34 1.09
N VAL A 148 -3.56 11.52 -0.18
CA VAL A 148 -4.91 11.54 -0.69
C VAL A 148 -5.13 10.27 -1.47
N SER A 149 -5.60 9.23 -0.76
CA SER A 149 -5.87 7.91 -1.32
C SER A 149 -6.99 7.21 -0.56
N ASN A 150 -7.69 6.36 -1.26
CA ASN A 150 -8.59 5.38 -0.67
C ASN A 150 -8.53 4.10 -1.51
N ARG A 151 -8.44 2.94 -0.84
CA ARG A 151 -8.19 1.65 -1.51
C ARG A 151 -9.44 0.85 -1.80
N GLY A 152 -10.61 1.27 -1.29
CA GLY A 152 -11.85 0.60 -1.62
C GLY A 152 -12.97 0.74 -0.59
N VAL A 153 -13.97 -0.08 -0.79
CA VAL A 153 -15.20 -0.14 0.00
C VAL A 153 -15.43 -1.58 0.48
N VAL A 154 -16.35 -1.75 1.42
CA VAL A 154 -16.82 -3.09 1.81
C VAL A 154 -18.34 -3.18 1.68
N TYR A 155 -18.83 -4.35 1.29
CA TYR A 155 -20.25 -4.66 1.16
C TYR A 155 -20.74 -5.52 2.32
N TRP A 156 -21.96 -5.26 2.78
CA TRP A 156 -22.62 -6.02 3.84
C TRP A 156 -24.10 -6.17 3.57
N VAL A 157 -24.68 -7.28 4.03
CA VAL A 157 -26.12 -7.57 3.93
C VAL A 157 -26.68 -7.74 5.33
N ASP A 158 -27.72 -7.00 5.66
CA ASP A 158 -28.48 -7.20 6.89
C ASP A 158 -29.29 -8.51 6.79
N PRO A 159 -28.95 -9.53 7.60
CA PRO A 159 -29.66 -10.81 7.54
C PRO A 159 -31.10 -10.69 8.04
N ASP A 160 -31.40 -9.71 8.88
CA ASP A 160 -32.69 -9.53 9.53
C ASP A 160 -33.66 -8.66 8.70
N ALA A 161 -33.13 -7.87 7.75
CA ALA A 161 -33.94 -7.01 6.92
C ALA A 161 -34.69 -7.79 5.81
N ARG A 162 -35.90 -7.32 5.46
CA ARG A 162 -36.70 -7.94 4.42
C ARG A 162 -36.11 -7.70 3.02
N ALA A 163 -36.35 -8.63 2.10
CA ALA A 163 -35.96 -8.45 0.72
C ALA A 163 -36.58 -7.16 0.14
N GLY A 164 -35.80 -6.34 -0.56
CA GLY A 164 -36.23 -5.07 -1.14
C GLY A 164 -36.38 -3.92 -0.12
N GLN A 165 -36.09 -4.13 1.16
CA GLN A 165 -36.05 -3.05 2.15
C GLN A 165 -34.85 -2.14 1.85
N PRO A 166 -35.01 -0.80 1.84
CA PRO A 166 -33.89 0.12 1.72
C PRO A 166 -32.81 -0.17 2.76
N CYS A 167 -31.56 -0.02 2.39
CA CYS A 167 -30.40 -0.28 3.25
C CYS A 167 -30.29 -1.71 3.82
N LYS A 168 -31.02 -2.67 3.26
CA LYS A 168 -30.75 -4.08 3.53
C LYS A 168 -29.34 -4.47 3.11
N GLU A 169 -28.91 -3.98 1.97
CA GLU A 169 -27.59 -4.17 1.40
C GLU A 169 -26.84 -2.84 1.48
N ARG A 170 -25.67 -2.84 2.10
CA ARG A 170 -24.92 -1.61 2.36
C ARG A 170 -23.52 -1.67 1.78
N VAL A 171 -23.05 -0.51 1.33
CA VAL A 171 -21.66 -0.25 1.00
C VAL A 171 -21.12 0.71 2.05
N PHE A 172 -20.03 0.30 2.74
CA PHE A 172 -19.35 1.16 3.69
C PHE A 172 -18.07 1.72 3.10
N VAL A 173 -17.80 2.99 3.38
CA VAL A 173 -16.56 3.67 3.01
C VAL A 173 -16.04 4.48 4.19
N GLY A 174 -14.73 4.32 4.47
CA GLY A 174 -14.00 5.20 5.36
C GLY A 174 -13.48 6.42 4.59
N THR A 175 -13.44 7.60 5.22
CA THR A 175 -13.12 8.84 4.52
C THR A 175 -11.84 9.52 5.01
N LEU A 176 -11.26 10.41 4.18
CA LEU A 176 -10.09 11.22 4.49
C LEU A 176 -10.30 12.16 5.68
N ASP A 177 -11.54 12.60 5.92
CA ASP A 177 -11.93 13.46 7.04
C ASP A 177 -12.40 12.72 8.29
N ALA A 178 -12.12 11.40 8.36
CA ALA A 178 -12.40 10.54 9.51
C ALA A 178 -13.90 10.28 9.77
N ARG A 179 -14.63 9.90 8.73
CA ARG A 179 -16.00 9.37 8.84
C ARG A 179 -16.06 7.92 8.35
N LEU A 180 -17.00 7.16 8.87
CA LEU A 180 -17.48 5.91 8.29
C LEU A 180 -18.88 6.17 7.76
N ILE A 181 -19.10 5.99 6.46
CA ILE A 181 -20.38 6.25 5.78
C ILE A 181 -21.00 4.93 5.33
N ALA A 182 -22.31 4.77 5.56
CA ALA A 182 -23.12 3.65 5.10
C ALA A 182 -24.05 4.10 3.97
N LEU A 183 -23.93 3.45 2.80
CA LEU A 183 -24.74 3.73 1.62
C LEU A 183 -25.61 2.53 1.28
N ASP A 184 -26.84 2.76 0.81
CA ASP A 184 -27.66 1.73 0.20
C ASP A 184 -27.02 1.25 -1.11
N ALA A 185 -26.77 -0.03 -1.22
CA ALA A 185 -26.04 -0.60 -2.33
C ALA A 185 -26.79 -0.48 -3.67
N ALA A 186 -28.12 -0.36 -3.65
CA ALA A 186 -28.93 -0.25 -4.86
C ALA A 186 -29.00 1.19 -5.38
N SER A 187 -29.06 2.19 -4.50
CA SER A 187 -29.31 3.60 -4.86
C SER A 187 -28.13 4.54 -4.65
N GLY A 188 -27.16 4.18 -3.78
CA GLY A 188 -26.09 5.07 -3.37
C GLY A 188 -26.52 6.14 -2.35
N GLU A 189 -27.75 6.12 -1.88
CA GLU A 189 -28.24 7.01 -0.85
C GLU A 189 -27.71 6.62 0.54
N ARG A 190 -27.61 7.59 1.45
CA ARG A 190 -27.19 7.32 2.84
C ARG A 190 -28.23 6.49 3.59
N CYS A 191 -27.78 5.49 4.32
CA CYS A 191 -28.61 4.70 5.23
C CYS A 191 -28.84 5.47 6.51
N THR A 192 -29.91 6.27 6.58
CA THR A 192 -30.15 7.23 7.67
C THR A 192 -30.35 6.60 9.05
N GLU A 193 -30.74 5.32 9.14
CA GLU A 193 -30.80 4.56 10.39
C GLU A 193 -29.39 4.26 10.96
N PHE A 194 -28.35 4.26 10.14
CA PHE A 194 -26.98 4.15 10.59
C PHE A 194 -26.55 5.49 11.23
N ALA A 195 -26.35 5.49 12.54
CA ALA A 195 -25.99 6.64 13.37
C ALA A 195 -26.92 7.88 13.18
N GLY A 196 -28.15 7.68 12.69
CA GLY A 196 -29.18 8.73 12.54
C GLY A 196 -29.06 9.57 11.26
N ASN A 197 -27.93 9.55 10.56
CA ASN A 197 -27.72 10.35 9.33
C ASN A 197 -26.88 9.63 8.25
N GLY A 198 -26.61 8.34 8.44
CA GLY A 198 -25.83 7.52 7.51
C GLY A 198 -24.33 7.61 7.68
N GLU A 199 -23.83 8.24 8.74
CA GLU A 199 -22.39 8.35 9.00
C GLU A 199 -22.01 8.41 10.48
N VAL A 200 -20.82 7.93 10.78
CA VAL A 200 -20.17 8.04 12.09
C VAL A 200 -18.94 8.94 11.97
N ALA A 201 -18.80 9.94 12.84
CA ALA A 201 -17.59 10.72 13.01
C ALA A 201 -16.60 9.99 13.94
N LEU A 202 -15.56 9.36 13.37
CA LEU A 202 -14.65 8.47 14.12
C LEU A 202 -13.97 9.17 15.30
N LYS A 203 -13.57 10.43 15.12
CA LYS A 203 -12.92 11.22 16.18
C LYS A 203 -13.83 11.51 17.38
N ALA A 204 -15.13 11.40 17.23
CA ALA A 204 -16.07 11.62 18.34
C ALA A 204 -15.88 10.59 19.46
N ALA A 205 -15.45 9.38 19.13
CA ALA A 205 -15.18 8.30 20.09
C ALA A 205 -13.86 8.45 20.86
N LEU A 206 -13.02 9.45 20.51
CA LEU A 206 -11.74 9.71 21.14
C LEU A 206 -11.82 10.86 22.13
N ARG A 207 -11.00 10.82 23.20
CA ARG A 207 -10.78 11.98 24.07
C ARG A 207 -10.15 13.12 23.26
N GLU A 208 -10.41 14.35 23.62
CA GLU A 208 -9.88 15.52 22.90
C GLU A 208 -8.35 15.49 22.77
N ALA A 209 -7.65 15.10 23.84
CA ALA A 209 -6.19 14.95 23.86
C ALA A 209 -5.65 13.90 22.88
N ASP A 210 -6.47 12.90 22.54
CA ASP A 210 -6.10 11.81 21.62
C ASP A 210 -6.55 12.06 20.18
N ARG A 211 -7.28 13.16 19.92
CA ARG A 211 -7.74 13.57 18.59
C ARG A 211 -6.58 14.21 17.83
N GLY A 212 -6.02 13.49 16.86
CA GLY A 212 -5.06 14.05 15.93
C GLY A 212 -5.68 15.09 14.98
N ARG A 213 -4.83 15.84 14.28
CA ARG A 213 -5.25 16.81 13.27
C ARG A 213 -5.98 16.15 12.11
N ALA A 214 -5.48 15.00 11.64
CA ALA A 214 -6.08 14.22 10.57
C ALA A 214 -6.10 12.73 10.95
N TYR A 215 -7.15 12.05 10.53
CA TYR A 215 -7.36 10.60 10.65
C TYR A 215 -7.90 10.09 9.32
N PRO A 216 -7.13 10.15 8.22
CA PRO A 216 -7.63 9.65 6.95
C PRO A 216 -7.82 8.13 7.03
N VAL A 217 -8.96 7.64 6.59
CA VAL A 217 -9.15 6.20 6.37
C VAL A 217 -8.78 5.89 4.93
N THR A 218 -7.61 5.30 4.75
CA THR A 218 -7.05 5.02 3.42
C THR A 218 -7.28 3.60 2.94
N SER A 219 -7.54 2.67 3.88
CA SER A 219 -7.83 1.26 3.56
C SER A 219 -9.33 0.96 3.69
N PRO A 220 -9.85 0.00 2.91
CA PRO A 220 -11.24 -0.38 3.03
C PRO A 220 -11.54 -0.92 4.43
N PRO A 221 -12.72 -0.63 4.99
CA PRO A 221 -13.21 -1.35 6.16
C PRO A 221 -13.35 -2.84 5.87
N VAL A 222 -13.35 -3.68 6.91
CA VAL A 222 -13.72 -5.10 6.81
C VAL A 222 -14.98 -5.37 7.60
N VAL A 223 -15.68 -6.45 7.24
CA VAL A 223 -16.90 -6.87 7.94
C VAL A 223 -16.73 -8.30 8.43
N ILE A 224 -17.11 -8.51 9.71
CA ILE A 224 -17.22 -9.83 10.31
C ILE A 224 -18.58 -9.93 11.02
N GLY A 225 -19.44 -10.84 10.54
CA GLY A 225 -20.84 -10.89 10.99
C GLY A 225 -21.55 -9.56 10.72
N ASP A 226 -21.98 -8.88 11.78
CA ASP A 226 -22.59 -7.56 11.76
C ASP A 226 -21.70 -6.45 12.36
N THR A 227 -20.40 -6.69 12.38
CA THR A 227 -19.38 -5.72 12.84
C THR A 227 -18.56 -5.18 11.67
N VAL A 228 -18.52 -3.86 11.52
CA VAL A 228 -17.63 -3.14 10.59
C VAL A 228 -16.39 -2.69 11.35
N VAL A 229 -15.20 -3.14 10.92
CA VAL A 229 -13.93 -2.81 11.56
C VAL A 229 -13.06 -2.00 10.60
N LEU A 230 -12.41 -0.95 11.10
CA LEU A 230 -11.54 -0.09 10.32
C LEU A 230 -10.41 0.50 11.17
N GLY A 231 -9.27 0.72 10.53
CA GLY A 231 -8.15 1.48 11.09
C GLY A 231 -8.09 2.90 10.51
N SER A 232 -6.95 3.57 10.68
CA SER A 232 -6.72 4.92 10.14
C SER A 232 -5.28 5.17 9.76
N GLY A 233 -5.06 6.05 8.80
CA GLY A 233 -3.80 6.76 8.61
C GLY A 233 -3.63 7.87 9.64
N MET A 234 -2.41 8.38 9.73
CA MET A 234 -2.06 9.53 10.58
C MET A 234 -1.07 10.45 9.83
N ILE A 235 -0.90 11.68 10.31
CA ILE A 235 0.17 12.55 9.79
C ILE A 235 1.47 12.17 10.47
N ASP A 236 2.44 11.70 9.70
CA ASP A 236 3.75 11.29 10.20
C ASP A 236 4.72 12.47 10.33
N ASN A 237 5.73 12.32 11.19
CA ASN A 237 6.91 13.17 11.29
C ASN A 237 6.67 14.67 11.49
N TRP A 238 5.42 15.09 11.73
CA TRP A 238 5.11 16.50 11.98
C TRP A 238 5.50 16.92 13.40
N LYS A 239 5.12 16.13 14.40
CA LYS A 239 5.39 16.37 15.82
C LYS A 239 5.39 15.08 16.63
N ALA A 240 6.05 15.09 17.79
CA ALA A 240 6.09 13.96 18.72
C ALA A 240 4.69 13.58 19.28
N HIS A 241 3.89 14.60 19.60
CA HIS A 241 2.58 14.42 20.25
C HIS A 241 1.48 14.50 19.22
N LEU A 242 1.25 13.39 18.55
CA LEU A 242 0.15 13.19 17.59
C LEU A 242 -1.04 12.50 18.26
N GLY A 243 -2.17 12.49 17.56
CA GLY A 243 -3.33 11.72 17.97
C GLY A 243 -3.03 10.23 18.04
N LEU A 244 -3.84 9.52 18.78
CA LEU A 244 -3.70 8.08 19.01
C LEU A 244 -4.22 7.29 17.82
N GLY A 245 -3.40 6.44 17.23
CA GLY A 245 -3.83 5.47 16.23
C GLY A 245 -4.84 4.50 16.83
N THR A 246 -5.97 4.32 16.17
CA THR A 246 -7.10 3.55 16.70
C THR A 246 -7.66 2.61 15.64
N VAL A 247 -8.00 1.40 16.06
CA VAL A 247 -8.91 0.50 15.35
C VAL A 247 -10.29 0.63 15.97
N TRP A 248 -11.30 0.85 15.16
CA TRP A 248 -12.71 0.96 15.61
C TRP A 248 -13.54 -0.19 15.08
N ALA A 249 -14.51 -0.62 15.85
CA ALA A 249 -15.55 -1.54 15.44
C ALA A 249 -16.93 -0.97 15.73
N TYR A 250 -17.77 -0.96 14.73
CA TYR A 250 -19.13 -0.46 14.79
C TYR A 250 -20.13 -1.53 14.41
N ASP A 251 -21.30 -1.50 15.01
CA ASP A 251 -22.44 -2.27 14.52
C ASP A 251 -22.82 -1.84 13.11
N ALA A 252 -22.86 -2.79 12.17
CA ALA A 252 -23.11 -2.53 10.74
C ALA A 252 -24.54 -2.02 10.47
N ARG A 253 -25.47 -2.26 11.37
CA ARG A 253 -26.89 -1.88 11.26
C ARG A 253 -27.13 -0.50 11.85
N THR A 254 -26.66 -0.28 13.10
CA THR A 254 -26.98 0.90 13.89
C THR A 254 -25.90 1.98 13.86
N GLY A 255 -24.65 1.64 13.58
CA GLY A 255 -23.52 2.54 13.72
C GLY A 255 -23.07 2.77 15.16
N GLU A 256 -23.58 2.00 16.11
CA GLU A 256 -23.13 2.05 17.51
C GLU A 256 -21.71 1.51 17.64
N LEU A 257 -20.88 2.20 18.44
CA LEU A 257 -19.52 1.75 18.73
C LEU A 257 -19.57 0.47 19.58
N ARG A 258 -19.02 -0.63 19.07
CA ARG A 258 -18.88 -1.89 19.81
C ARG A 258 -17.63 -1.89 20.68
N TRP A 259 -16.49 -1.60 20.05
CA TRP A 259 -15.21 -1.50 20.74
C TRP A 259 -14.23 -0.60 19.96
N LYS A 260 -13.15 -0.23 20.64
CA LYS A 260 -11.96 0.42 20.04
C LYS A 260 -10.70 -0.11 20.71
N TRP A 261 -9.64 -0.21 19.93
CA TRP A 261 -8.35 -0.67 20.40
C TRP A 261 -7.23 0.28 20.00
N HIS A 262 -6.18 0.38 20.83
CA HIS A 262 -5.01 1.22 20.62
C HIS A 262 -3.73 0.45 20.89
N ALA A 263 -2.71 0.61 20.05
CA ALA A 263 -1.40 0.01 20.24
C ALA A 263 -0.62 0.64 21.41
N ILE A 264 -0.78 1.95 21.64
CA ILE A 264 -0.08 2.69 22.70
C ILE A 264 -0.91 2.69 23.97
N PRO A 265 -0.37 2.21 25.13
CA PRO A 265 -1.13 2.13 26.37
C PRO A 265 -1.48 3.52 26.90
N ARG A 266 -2.72 3.68 27.34
CA ARG A 266 -3.21 4.85 28.07
C ARG A 266 -3.62 4.48 29.50
N ASP A 267 -3.66 3.20 29.80
CA ASP A 267 -3.92 2.63 31.11
C ASP A 267 -2.65 1.95 31.64
N PRO A 268 -2.20 2.29 32.87
CA PRO A 268 -1.05 1.61 33.47
C PRO A 268 -1.22 0.12 33.69
N SER A 269 -2.46 -0.38 33.65
CA SER A 269 -2.77 -1.81 33.75
C SER A 269 -2.73 -2.56 32.43
N ALA A 270 -2.52 -1.86 31.29
CA ALA A 270 -2.39 -2.50 29.99
C ALA A 270 -1.21 -3.49 29.96
N ASP A 271 -1.36 -4.57 29.22
CA ASP A 271 -0.39 -5.67 29.15
C ASP A 271 0.98 -5.23 28.61
N ASN A 272 1.02 -4.13 27.85
CA ASN A 272 2.24 -3.55 27.28
C ASN A 272 2.72 -2.27 28.01
N ALA A 273 2.14 -1.93 29.15
CA ALA A 273 2.49 -0.69 29.87
C ALA A 273 3.97 -0.63 30.30
N ALA A 274 4.57 -1.79 30.58
CA ALA A 274 5.99 -1.88 30.97
C ALA A 274 6.96 -1.65 29.80
N ASP A 275 6.49 -1.72 28.57
CA ASP A 275 7.30 -1.54 27.34
C ASP A 275 7.39 -0.05 26.92
N TRP A 276 6.78 0.84 27.70
CA TRP A 276 6.73 2.27 27.49
C TRP A 276 7.04 3.03 28.77
N LEU A 277 7.72 4.17 28.67
CA LEU A 277 7.77 5.08 29.81
C LEU A 277 6.39 5.76 29.97
N PRO A 278 5.74 5.68 31.15
CA PRO A 278 4.36 6.13 31.33
C PRO A 278 4.10 7.59 30.92
N GLU A 279 5.05 8.50 31.24
CA GLU A 279 4.94 9.91 30.89
C GLU A 279 5.07 10.15 29.38
N GLN A 280 5.87 9.36 28.69
CA GLN A 280 6.05 9.41 27.25
C GLN A 280 4.85 8.75 26.54
N ALA A 281 4.44 7.57 26.98
CA ALA A 281 3.26 6.90 26.45
C ALA A 281 1.99 7.79 26.50
N ALA A 282 1.84 8.58 27.55
CA ALA A 282 0.70 9.50 27.69
C ALA A 282 0.63 10.57 26.58
N ARG A 283 1.74 10.86 25.93
CA ARG A 283 1.88 11.90 24.89
C ARG A 283 2.11 11.35 23.49
N THR A 284 2.80 10.22 23.36
CA THR A 284 3.10 9.57 22.08
C THR A 284 1.84 9.25 21.32
N GLY A 285 1.86 9.43 20.02
CA GLY A 285 0.75 9.16 19.11
C GLY A 285 1.11 8.15 18.03
N THR A 286 0.26 8.07 17.00
CA THR A 286 0.34 7.14 15.86
C THR A 286 0.27 5.68 16.28
N ALA A 287 1.17 4.80 15.85
CA ALA A 287 1.06 3.35 15.93
C ALA A 287 -0.31 2.86 15.40
N ASN A 288 -0.74 3.50 14.35
CA ASN A 288 -2.05 3.32 13.71
C ASN A 288 -2.05 2.12 12.76
N VAL A 289 -3.23 1.69 12.36
CA VAL A 289 -3.45 0.65 11.36
C VAL A 289 -3.95 1.30 10.08
N TRP A 290 -3.05 1.63 9.17
CA TRP A 290 -3.41 2.16 7.86
C TRP A 290 -3.34 1.11 6.75
N SER A 291 -2.79 -0.08 7.08
CA SER A 291 -2.87 -1.28 6.25
C SER A 291 -4.30 -1.77 6.09
N PRO A 292 -4.64 -2.47 5.01
CA PRO A 292 -5.86 -3.26 4.98
C PRO A 292 -5.85 -4.32 6.10
N LEU A 293 -7.01 -4.54 6.71
CA LEU A 293 -7.22 -5.57 7.72
C LEU A 293 -7.53 -6.91 7.05
N SER A 294 -7.29 -8.02 7.76
CA SER A 294 -7.78 -9.34 7.35
C SER A 294 -8.66 -9.96 8.41
N VAL A 295 -9.56 -10.84 8.00
CA VAL A 295 -10.56 -11.43 8.88
C VAL A 295 -10.58 -12.95 8.72
N ASP A 296 -10.49 -13.67 9.84
CA ASP A 296 -10.81 -15.09 9.92
C ASP A 296 -12.22 -15.25 10.52
N THR A 297 -13.20 -15.41 9.65
CA THR A 297 -14.61 -15.53 10.06
C THR A 297 -14.88 -16.80 10.88
N ASN A 298 -14.11 -17.87 10.64
CA ASN A 298 -14.28 -19.13 11.35
C ASN A 298 -13.74 -19.07 12.79
N ARG A 299 -12.73 -18.23 13.01
CA ARG A 299 -12.11 -18.05 14.33
C ARG A 299 -12.62 -16.81 15.06
N GLY A 300 -13.36 -15.94 14.40
CA GLY A 300 -13.78 -14.67 14.97
C GLY A 300 -12.62 -13.69 15.20
N LEU A 301 -11.59 -13.72 14.34
CA LEU A 301 -10.39 -12.91 14.51
C LEU A 301 -10.26 -11.82 13.45
N VAL A 302 -9.78 -10.66 13.87
CA VAL A 302 -9.33 -9.56 13.01
C VAL A 302 -7.81 -9.42 13.14
N PHE A 303 -7.09 -9.44 12.03
CA PHE A 303 -5.65 -9.25 12.00
C PHE A 303 -5.32 -7.83 11.59
N ALA A 304 -4.58 -7.12 12.46
CA ALA A 304 -4.18 -5.73 12.29
C ALA A 304 -2.65 -5.62 12.31
N ALA A 305 -2.08 -4.98 11.29
CA ALA A 305 -0.67 -4.67 11.23
C ALA A 305 -0.46 -3.20 11.57
N THR A 306 0.21 -2.92 12.70
CA THR A 306 0.37 -1.56 13.23
C THR A 306 1.58 -0.86 12.64
N GLY A 307 1.49 0.45 12.51
CA GLY A 307 2.58 1.32 12.11
C GLY A 307 3.48 1.77 13.26
N SER A 308 4.37 2.68 12.94
CA SER A 308 5.34 3.26 13.86
C SER A 308 4.68 4.20 14.86
N ALA A 309 5.27 4.30 16.06
CA ALA A 309 4.89 5.32 17.03
C ALA A 309 5.63 6.63 16.69
N SER A 310 4.95 7.77 16.87
CA SER A 310 5.55 9.08 16.56
C SER A 310 6.55 9.54 17.63
N PRO A 311 7.61 10.25 17.21
CA PRO A 311 8.08 10.50 15.84
C PRO A 311 8.88 9.31 15.28
N ASP A 312 8.83 9.08 13.97
CA ASP A 312 9.32 7.83 13.36
C ASP A 312 10.85 7.75 13.30
N TYR A 313 11.57 8.88 13.27
CA TYR A 313 13.03 8.91 13.04
C TYR A 313 13.86 9.35 14.25
N TYR A 314 13.20 9.62 15.39
CA TYR A 314 13.84 9.90 16.67
C TYR A 314 12.96 9.39 17.80
N GLY A 315 13.43 8.38 18.51
CA GLY A 315 12.68 7.67 19.56
C GLY A 315 12.94 8.16 20.98
N GLY A 316 13.80 9.19 21.20
CA GLY A 316 14.11 9.69 22.53
C GLY A 316 12.90 10.21 23.33
N GLU A 317 11.79 10.51 22.63
CA GLU A 317 10.51 10.90 23.26
C GLU A 317 9.58 9.69 23.53
N ARG A 318 10.00 8.47 23.22
CA ARG A 318 9.24 7.22 23.40
C ARG A 318 10.12 6.03 23.73
N LEU A 319 11.07 6.21 24.66
CA LEU A 319 12.01 5.17 25.08
C LEU A 319 11.28 3.87 25.48
N GLY A 320 11.97 2.75 25.32
CA GLY A 320 11.46 1.41 25.55
C GLY A 320 11.28 0.62 24.25
N ASN A 321 10.80 -0.60 24.38
CA ASN A 321 10.56 -1.50 23.24
C ASN A 321 9.42 -1.01 22.32
N ASN A 322 8.44 -0.29 22.88
CA ASN A 322 7.24 0.18 22.20
C ASN A 322 6.33 -0.96 21.70
N ARG A 323 6.16 -2.03 22.50
CA ARG A 323 5.34 -3.20 22.13
C ARG A 323 3.93 -2.79 21.69
N HIS A 324 3.40 -3.50 20.72
CA HIS A 324 2.20 -3.27 19.91
C HIS A 324 2.31 -2.19 18.85
N ALA A 325 3.30 -1.27 18.87
CA ALA A 325 3.72 -0.56 17.66
C ALA A 325 4.52 -1.51 16.76
N ASN A 326 4.47 -1.31 15.45
CA ASN A 326 5.15 -2.16 14.44
C ASN A 326 4.93 -3.66 14.69
N SER A 327 3.69 -4.03 14.98
CA SER A 327 3.30 -5.38 15.42
C SER A 327 2.17 -5.95 14.56
N LEU A 328 2.18 -7.26 14.37
CA LEU A 328 1.00 -7.99 13.93
C LEU A 328 0.18 -8.37 15.15
N VAL A 329 -1.08 -7.96 15.17
CA VAL A 329 -2.00 -8.17 16.30
C VAL A 329 -3.23 -8.93 15.82
N ALA A 330 -3.58 -10.00 16.51
CA ALA A 330 -4.86 -10.69 16.37
C ALA A 330 -5.81 -10.21 17.45
N LEU A 331 -6.93 -9.61 17.04
CA LEU A 331 -7.98 -9.10 17.89
C LEU A 331 -9.22 -10.00 17.82
N GLU A 332 -9.85 -10.26 18.94
CA GLU A 332 -11.17 -10.87 18.97
C GLU A 332 -12.19 -9.92 18.35
N ALA A 333 -12.97 -10.39 17.40
CA ALA A 333 -13.85 -9.53 16.62
C ALA A 333 -15.02 -8.96 17.41
N GLU A 334 -15.47 -9.64 18.46
CA GLU A 334 -16.60 -9.21 19.30
C GLU A 334 -16.20 -8.17 20.33
N THR A 335 -14.98 -8.28 20.90
CA THR A 335 -14.56 -7.49 22.07
C THR A 335 -13.43 -6.51 21.76
N GLY A 336 -12.63 -6.78 20.71
CA GLY A 336 -11.39 -6.04 20.44
C GLY A 336 -10.23 -6.40 21.35
N GLU A 337 -10.37 -7.44 22.16
CA GLU A 337 -9.30 -7.93 23.04
C GLU A 337 -8.20 -8.60 22.23
N ILE A 338 -6.94 -8.45 22.67
CA ILE A 338 -5.79 -9.09 22.03
C ILE A 338 -5.79 -10.58 22.32
N VAL A 339 -5.84 -11.42 21.30
CA VAL A 339 -5.62 -12.86 21.42
C VAL A 339 -4.13 -13.16 21.45
N TRP A 340 -3.38 -12.54 20.53
CA TRP A 340 -1.92 -12.57 20.51
C TRP A 340 -1.36 -11.37 19.72
N SER A 341 -0.09 -11.06 19.98
CA SER A 341 0.63 -9.99 19.28
C SER A 341 2.10 -10.39 19.08
N GLN A 342 2.64 -10.09 17.89
CA GLN A 342 4.05 -10.30 17.57
C GLN A 342 4.66 -9.00 17.06
N GLN A 343 5.64 -8.47 17.77
CA GLN A 343 6.34 -7.26 17.38
C GLN A 343 7.37 -7.58 16.29
N ILE A 344 7.37 -6.81 15.21
CA ILE A 344 8.17 -7.00 14.01
C ILE A 344 9.36 -6.03 13.96
N VAL A 345 9.21 -4.85 14.57
CA VAL A 345 10.30 -3.89 14.74
C VAL A 345 10.24 -3.34 16.17
N HIS A 346 11.33 -3.51 16.89
CA HIS A 346 11.48 -2.94 18.23
C HIS A 346 11.94 -1.49 18.12
N HIS A 347 11.30 -0.57 18.85
CA HIS A 347 11.69 0.83 18.90
C HIS A 347 12.04 1.40 17.52
N ASP A 348 11.08 1.41 16.62
CA ASP A 348 11.31 1.78 15.22
C ASP A 348 11.87 3.20 15.07
N LEU A 349 12.92 3.34 14.27
CA LEU A 349 13.59 4.60 13.93
C LEU A 349 13.69 4.81 12.41
N TRP A 350 12.96 4.03 11.63
CA TRP A 350 13.12 3.96 10.17
C TRP A 350 11.83 4.19 9.40
N ASP A 351 10.70 4.46 10.09
CA ASP A 351 9.38 4.48 9.46
C ASP A 351 9.09 3.12 8.79
N TYR A 352 9.45 2.03 9.51
CA TYR A 352 9.21 0.67 9.05
C TYR A 352 7.85 0.16 9.53
N ASP A 353 6.80 0.94 9.25
CA ASP A 353 5.41 0.52 9.39
C ASP A 353 5.17 -0.86 8.79
N LEU A 354 4.11 -1.50 9.24
CA LEU A 354 3.59 -2.71 8.62
C LEU A 354 2.42 -2.35 7.68
N PRO A 355 2.70 -2.00 6.41
CA PRO A 355 1.71 -1.36 5.53
C PRO A 355 0.80 -2.35 4.83
N ALA A 356 1.20 -3.62 4.80
CA ALA A 356 0.57 -4.64 3.99
C ALA A 356 -0.56 -5.36 4.73
N GLN A 357 -1.55 -5.82 3.96
CA GLN A 357 -2.58 -6.72 4.47
C GLN A 357 -1.95 -8.01 4.99
N PRO A 358 -2.23 -8.44 6.23
CA PRO A 358 -1.85 -9.77 6.70
C PRO A 358 -2.57 -10.84 5.87
N THR A 359 -1.84 -11.72 5.18
CA THR A 359 -2.44 -12.70 4.28
C THR A 359 -2.66 -14.03 5.00
N LEU A 360 -3.92 -14.46 5.11
CA LEU A 360 -4.27 -15.74 5.72
C LEU A 360 -4.04 -16.89 4.72
N ALA A 361 -3.29 -17.91 5.17
CA ALA A 361 -2.88 -19.03 4.35
C ALA A 361 -2.95 -20.33 5.15
N ASP A 362 -2.99 -21.45 4.46
CA ASP A 362 -2.76 -22.77 5.05
C ASP A 362 -1.53 -23.38 4.37
N ILE A 363 -0.41 -23.47 5.12
CA ILE A 363 0.86 -24.01 4.58
C ILE A 363 0.97 -25.50 4.92
N GLU A 364 1.34 -26.30 3.94
CA GLU A 364 1.54 -27.73 4.13
C GLU A 364 2.91 -27.98 4.78
N ARG A 365 2.92 -28.66 5.94
CA ARG A 365 4.11 -29.10 6.64
C ARG A 365 3.93 -30.54 7.10
N ASP A 366 4.81 -31.44 6.67
CA ASP A 366 4.78 -32.85 7.03
C ASP A 366 3.42 -33.55 6.76
N GLY A 367 2.77 -33.16 5.66
CA GLY A 367 1.46 -33.67 5.26
C GLY A 367 0.27 -33.09 6.04
N VAL A 368 0.51 -32.11 6.90
CA VAL A 368 -0.53 -31.41 7.66
C VAL A 368 -0.65 -29.98 7.17
N ARG A 369 -1.87 -29.49 6.97
CA ARG A 369 -2.15 -28.06 6.70
C ARG A 369 -2.13 -27.28 7.99
N VAL A 370 -1.22 -26.33 8.06
CA VAL A 370 -1.03 -25.44 9.22
C VAL A 370 -1.61 -24.08 8.88
N PRO A 371 -2.64 -23.62 9.62
CA PRO A 371 -3.20 -22.28 9.41
C PRO A 371 -2.21 -21.22 9.88
N VAL A 372 -1.85 -20.31 8.96
CA VAL A 372 -0.88 -19.26 9.22
C VAL A 372 -1.38 -17.90 8.75
N VAL A 373 -0.73 -16.85 9.20
CA VAL A 373 -0.78 -15.51 8.65
C VAL A 373 0.61 -15.12 8.16
N ILE A 374 0.69 -14.68 6.90
CA ILE A 374 1.93 -14.22 6.25
C ILE A 374 1.88 -12.68 6.23
N LEU A 375 2.94 -12.05 6.73
CA LEU A 375 3.06 -10.59 6.78
C LEU A 375 4.28 -10.13 5.98
N PRO A 376 4.09 -9.52 4.81
CA PRO A 376 5.16 -8.82 4.10
C PRO A 376 5.44 -7.46 4.77
N THR A 377 6.71 -7.05 4.76
CA THR A 377 7.17 -5.89 5.53
C THR A 377 7.95 -4.88 4.69
N LYS A 378 8.04 -3.62 5.17
CA LYS A 378 8.93 -2.59 4.58
C LYS A 378 10.41 -3.03 4.55
N MET A 379 10.83 -3.92 5.42
CA MET A 379 12.16 -4.51 5.41
C MET A 379 12.38 -5.52 4.27
N GLY A 380 11.31 -5.88 3.53
CA GLY A 380 11.37 -6.91 2.49
C GLY A 380 11.51 -8.33 3.04
N MET A 381 11.13 -8.54 4.28
CA MET A 381 11.03 -9.84 4.93
C MET A 381 9.57 -10.30 4.96
N LEU A 382 9.37 -11.62 4.88
CA LEU A 382 8.07 -12.26 5.08
C LEU A 382 8.07 -12.96 6.44
N PHE A 383 7.33 -12.42 7.39
CA PHE A 383 7.07 -13.08 8.65
C PHE A 383 5.86 -14.00 8.53
N THR A 384 5.91 -15.16 9.19
CA THR A 384 4.82 -16.14 9.11
C THR A 384 4.55 -16.69 10.51
N PHE A 385 3.30 -16.60 10.95
CA PHE A 385 2.89 -16.99 12.31
C PHE A 385 1.71 -17.95 12.25
N HIS A 386 1.62 -18.86 13.23
CA HIS A 386 0.42 -19.66 13.45
C HIS A 386 -0.77 -18.77 13.75
N ARG A 387 -1.86 -18.98 13.05
CA ARG A 387 -3.04 -18.10 13.09
C ARG A 387 -3.72 -18.07 14.46
N ASP A 388 -3.71 -19.21 15.17
CA ASP A 388 -4.36 -19.35 16.46
C ASP A 388 -3.50 -18.84 17.62
N THR A 389 -2.17 -18.96 17.55
CA THR A 389 -1.28 -18.74 18.70
C THR A 389 -0.30 -17.59 18.54
N GLY A 390 -0.07 -17.15 17.29
CA GLY A 390 0.98 -16.18 16.97
C GLY A 390 2.40 -16.77 17.03
N GLU A 391 2.58 -18.06 17.27
CA GLU A 391 3.90 -18.69 17.26
C GLU A 391 4.53 -18.62 15.86
N PRO A 392 5.84 -18.36 15.75
CA PRO A 392 6.50 -18.29 14.46
C PRO A 392 6.44 -19.63 13.71
N PHE A 393 5.99 -19.62 12.44
CA PHE A 393 6.01 -20.78 11.58
C PHE A 393 7.43 -21.12 11.12
N PHE A 394 8.22 -20.13 10.70
CA PHE A 394 9.68 -20.22 10.56
C PHE A 394 10.31 -19.57 11.78
N ALA A 395 11.41 -20.14 12.28
CA ALA A 395 12.10 -19.58 13.44
C ALA A 395 12.48 -18.10 13.22
N ILE A 396 12.42 -17.31 14.27
CA ILE A 396 12.84 -15.91 14.27
C ILE A 396 14.05 -15.79 15.21
N GLU A 397 15.09 -15.10 14.75
CA GLU A 397 16.30 -14.83 15.50
C GLU A 397 16.37 -13.36 15.86
N GLU A 398 16.61 -13.06 17.14
CA GLU A 398 17.01 -11.72 17.58
C GLU A 398 18.47 -11.49 17.21
N ARG A 399 18.70 -10.54 16.28
CA ARG A 399 20.06 -10.22 15.82
C ARG A 399 20.48 -8.83 16.27
N PRO A 400 21.74 -8.64 16.73
CA PRO A 400 22.27 -7.34 17.08
C PRO A 400 22.19 -6.37 15.90
N VAL A 401 21.85 -5.10 16.20
CA VAL A 401 21.78 -4.01 15.23
C VAL A 401 22.60 -2.81 15.71
N PRO A 402 22.98 -1.88 14.82
CA PRO A 402 23.80 -0.72 15.18
C PRO A 402 23.13 0.15 16.24
N ALA A 403 23.93 0.63 17.19
CA ALA A 403 23.50 1.61 18.18
C ALA A 403 23.36 3.01 17.56
N SER A 404 22.49 3.83 18.11
CA SER A 404 22.41 5.25 17.74
C SER A 404 23.61 6.03 18.28
N ASP A 405 24.07 7.01 17.51
CA ASP A 405 25.07 8.01 17.90
C ASP A 405 24.45 9.37 18.24
N VAL A 406 23.12 9.43 18.28
CA VAL A 406 22.35 10.67 18.50
C VAL A 406 22.00 10.83 19.97
N SER A 407 22.25 12.01 20.50
CA SER A 407 21.99 12.31 21.91
C SER A 407 20.50 12.14 22.27
N GLY A 408 20.24 11.44 23.38
CA GLY A 408 18.88 11.15 23.88
C GLY A 408 18.18 9.96 23.20
N GLU A 409 18.74 9.41 22.14
CA GLU A 409 18.24 8.23 21.46
C GLU A 409 18.83 6.95 22.09
N GLN A 410 17.99 5.92 22.25
CA GLN A 410 18.38 4.60 22.73
C GLN A 410 17.79 3.54 21.80
N ALA A 411 18.44 3.35 20.64
CA ALA A 411 18.05 2.31 19.72
C ALA A 411 17.98 0.93 20.41
N TRP A 412 16.96 0.15 20.11
CA TRP A 412 16.84 -1.21 20.66
C TRP A 412 18.00 -2.09 20.18
N PRO A 413 18.65 -2.88 21.06
CA PRO A 413 19.93 -3.53 20.73
C PRO A 413 19.83 -4.67 19.73
N THR A 414 18.65 -5.24 19.57
CA THR A 414 18.38 -6.35 18.63
C THR A 414 17.11 -6.11 17.83
N GLN A 415 16.98 -6.81 16.71
CA GLN A 415 15.74 -6.82 15.91
C GLN A 415 15.43 -8.26 15.47
N PRO A 416 14.15 -8.61 15.27
CA PRO A 416 13.73 -9.94 14.83
C PRO A 416 13.98 -10.15 13.35
N PHE A 417 14.59 -11.30 13.01
CA PHE A 417 14.84 -11.75 11.65
C PHE A 417 14.27 -13.14 11.44
N PRO A 418 13.33 -13.37 10.51
CA PRO A 418 12.94 -14.70 10.15
C PRO A 418 14.10 -15.44 9.47
N VAL A 419 14.35 -16.70 9.84
CA VAL A 419 15.41 -17.50 9.22
C VAL A 419 15.04 -17.95 7.82
N ALA A 420 13.76 -17.97 7.50
CA ALA A 420 13.20 -18.30 6.19
C ALA A 420 11.82 -17.63 6.01
N PRO A 421 11.46 -17.28 4.78
CA PRO A 421 12.31 -17.20 3.60
C PRO A 421 13.40 -16.11 3.73
N PRO A 422 14.44 -16.12 2.87
CA PRO A 422 15.44 -15.07 2.87
C PRO A 422 14.80 -13.71 2.50
N PRO A 423 15.40 -12.59 2.93
CA PRO A 423 14.92 -11.26 2.54
C PRO A 423 14.85 -11.10 1.03
N LEU A 424 13.78 -10.47 0.55
CA LEU A 424 13.55 -10.19 -0.88
C LEU A 424 14.35 -8.99 -1.39
N VAL A 425 14.96 -8.22 -0.47
CA VAL A 425 15.78 -7.05 -0.76
C VAL A 425 17.10 -7.14 0.01
N PRO A 426 18.18 -6.48 -0.45
CA PRO A 426 19.47 -6.49 0.26
C PRO A 426 19.39 -5.81 1.63
N HIS A 427 19.98 -6.43 2.65
CA HIS A 427 20.09 -5.91 4.03
C HIS A 427 21.51 -5.49 4.43
N ARG A 428 22.49 -5.75 3.58
CA ARG A 428 23.90 -5.45 3.88
C ARG A 428 24.20 -3.95 3.83
N ALA A 429 25.24 -3.56 4.51
CA ALA A 429 25.80 -2.20 4.40
C ALA A 429 26.15 -1.88 2.93
N MET A 430 25.89 -0.64 2.54
CA MET A 430 26.35 -0.09 1.28
C MET A 430 27.76 0.51 1.45
N THR A 431 28.58 0.28 0.44
CA THR A 431 29.94 0.80 0.35
C THR A 431 30.13 1.59 -0.94
N GLU A 432 31.22 2.32 -1.08
CA GLU A 432 31.58 3.03 -2.31
C GLU A 432 31.59 2.12 -3.56
N ASN A 433 31.86 0.82 -3.38
CA ASN A 433 31.89 -0.15 -4.49
C ASN A 433 30.48 -0.49 -5.01
N ASP A 434 29.44 -0.18 -4.26
CA ASP A 434 28.05 -0.37 -4.66
C ASP A 434 27.52 0.77 -5.53
N ALA A 435 28.29 1.87 -5.63
CA ALA A 435 27.91 3.04 -6.40
C ALA A 435 27.65 2.68 -7.86
N TRP A 436 26.51 3.10 -8.33
CA TRP A 436 26.08 3.00 -9.71
C TRP A 436 25.75 4.40 -10.26
N GLY A 437 25.86 4.56 -11.56
CA GLY A 437 25.48 5.78 -12.27
C GLY A 437 25.40 5.49 -13.75
N LEU A 438 24.65 6.30 -14.47
CA LEU A 438 24.45 6.16 -15.93
C LEU A 438 25.76 6.44 -16.69
N THR A 439 26.61 7.31 -16.15
CA THR A 439 27.91 7.67 -16.69
C THR A 439 29.00 7.51 -15.61
N PRO A 440 30.29 7.48 -16.01
CA PRO A 440 31.39 7.47 -15.05
C PRO A 440 31.39 8.68 -14.09
N ILE A 441 30.94 9.87 -14.55
CA ILE A 441 30.86 11.10 -13.75
C ILE A 441 29.75 10.96 -12.70
N ASP A 442 28.59 10.53 -13.13
CA ASP A 442 27.43 10.28 -12.30
C ASP A 442 27.75 9.21 -11.23
N ARG A 443 28.39 8.11 -11.63
CA ARG A 443 28.87 7.07 -10.72
C ARG A 443 29.88 7.58 -9.69
N ASP A 444 30.80 8.47 -10.08
CA ASP A 444 31.80 9.05 -9.15
C ASP A 444 31.13 9.97 -8.11
N GLU A 445 30.11 10.72 -8.52
CA GLU A 445 29.27 11.49 -7.61
C GLU A 445 28.58 10.58 -6.60
N CYS A 446 27.90 9.52 -7.05
CA CYS A 446 27.28 8.52 -6.19
C CYS A 446 28.27 7.87 -5.23
N ARG A 447 29.48 7.56 -5.69
CA ARG A 447 30.54 6.99 -4.86
C ARG A 447 30.92 7.93 -3.70
N LYS A 448 31.13 9.22 -4.01
CA LYS A 448 31.44 10.24 -3.01
C LYS A 448 30.28 10.45 -2.02
N LEU A 449 29.05 10.44 -2.53
CA LEU A 449 27.85 10.57 -1.68
C LEU A 449 27.74 9.39 -0.71
N ILE A 450 27.88 8.15 -1.17
CA ILE A 450 27.83 6.95 -0.33
C ILE A 450 28.94 6.99 0.73
N ALA A 451 30.18 7.37 0.34
CA ALA A 451 31.32 7.48 1.25
C ALA A 451 31.12 8.50 2.38
N SER A 452 30.28 9.53 2.16
CA SER A 452 30.01 10.59 3.14
C SER A 452 28.93 10.24 4.16
N LEU A 453 28.24 9.12 3.98
CA LEU A 453 27.06 8.74 4.76
C LEU A 453 27.33 7.52 5.64
N ARG A 454 26.60 7.41 6.75
CA ARG A 454 26.61 6.23 7.61
C ARG A 454 25.84 5.08 6.96
N SER A 455 26.44 3.88 6.91
CA SER A 455 25.78 2.68 6.39
C SER A 455 26.38 1.43 7.04
N GLU A 456 25.60 0.77 7.90
CA GLU A 456 25.98 -0.45 8.63
C GLU A 456 25.03 -1.62 8.34
N GLY A 457 24.19 -1.48 7.31
CA GLY A 457 23.16 -2.45 6.91
C GLY A 457 21.75 -1.97 7.27
N ILE A 458 20.79 -2.88 7.17
CA ILE A 458 19.42 -2.62 7.62
C ILE A 458 19.44 -2.26 9.12
N TYR A 459 18.55 -1.41 9.53
CA TYR A 459 18.46 -0.90 10.89
C TYR A 459 19.65 -0.01 11.35
N THR A 460 20.41 0.59 10.42
CA THR A 460 21.32 1.69 10.76
C THR A 460 20.51 2.89 11.21
N PRO A 461 20.61 3.37 12.46
CA PRO A 461 19.80 4.49 12.94
C PRO A 461 20.09 5.79 12.20
N PRO A 462 19.08 6.69 12.07
CA PRO A 462 19.30 8.06 11.60
C PRO A 462 20.39 8.76 12.40
N SER A 463 21.20 9.58 11.73
CA SER A 463 22.33 10.29 12.31
C SER A 463 22.37 11.75 11.88
N LEU A 464 23.19 12.58 12.54
CA LEU A 464 23.44 13.97 12.12
C LEU A 464 24.28 14.02 10.84
N GLN A 465 25.18 13.05 10.64
CA GLN A 465 25.98 12.91 9.42
C GLN A 465 25.11 12.61 8.21
N GLY A 466 23.99 11.92 8.41
CA GLY A 466 23.14 11.33 7.39
C GLY A 466 23.41 9.84 7.25
N THR A 467 22.32 9.08 7.17
CA THR A 467 22.32 7.61 7.14
C THR A 467 21.70 7.13 5.82
N ILE A 468 22.30 6.11 5.22
CA ILE A 468 21.70 5.37 4.11
C ILE A 468 20.73 4.35 4.70
N MET A 469 19.45 4.57 4.46
CA MET A 469 18.36 3.63 4.77
C MET A 469 18.13 2.69 3.60
N ILE A 470 18.32 1.39 3.79
CA ILE A 470 18.09 0.37 2.76
C ILE A 470 17.39 -0.87 3.37
N PRO A 471 16.19 -1.20 2.88
CA PRO A 471 15.36 -0.41 1.97
C PRO A 471 14.98 0.94 2.57
N GLY A 472 14.59 1.90 1.73
CA GLY A 472 14.08 3.19 2.19
C GLY A 472 12.71 3.09 2.85
N ASN A 473 12.12 4.20 3.26
CA ASN A 473 10.81 4.24 3.92
C ASN A 473 9.62 3.80 3.03
N GLY A 474 9.78 3.81 1.70
CA GLY A 474 8.85 3.14 0.79
C GLY A 474 8.85 1.63 0.94
N GLY A 475 9.90 1.10 1.56
CA GLY A 475 10.07 -0.28 1.96
C GLY A 475 10.51 -1.23 0.85
N GLY A 476 10.76 -2.46 1.25
CA GLY A 476 10.89 -3.60 0.36
C GLY A 476 9.53 -4.03 -0.16
N SER A 477 8.53 -4.23 0.71
CA SER A 477 7.11 -4.37 0.34
C SER A 477 6.30 -3.22 0.94
N ASN A 478 5.15 -2.92 0.33
CA ASN A 478 4.27 -1.85 0.79
C ASN A 478 2.79 -2.33 0.83
N TRP A 479 1.83 -1.39 0.88
CA TRP A 479 0.39 -1.66 1.08
C TRP A 479 -0.24 -2.63 0.07
N GLY A 480 0.34 -2.80 -1.12
CA GLY A 480 -0.14 -3.77 -2.11
C GLY A 480 -0.04 -5.22 -1.66
N GLY A 481 0.78 -5.52 -0.64
CA GLY A 481 0.85 -6.85 -0.04
C GLY A 481 1.41 -7.92 -0.96
N ILE A 482 0.92 -9.15 -0.77
CA ILE A 482 1.29 -10.32 -1.56
C ILE A 482 0.05 -10.99 -2.15
N GLY A 483 0.25 -11.76 -3.24
CA GLY A 483 -0.72 -12.76 -3.68
C GLY A 483 -0.35 -14.12 -3.11
N TRP A 484 -1.34 -14.95 -2.75
CA TRP A 484 -1.15 -16.28 -2.22
C TRP A 484 -1.87 -17.33 -3.06
N ASP A 485 -1.12 -18.27 -3.65
CA ASP A 485 -1.69 -19.43 -4.33
C ASP A 485 -1.69 -20.65 -3.39
N GLN A 486 -2.87 -20.98 -2.87
CA GLN A 486 -3.05 -22.08 -1.94
C GLN A 486 -2.73 -23.44 -2.55
N GLN A 487 -2.89 -23.65 -3.86
CA GLN A 487 -2.62 -24.91 -4.52
C GLN A 487 -1.12 -25.12 -4.78
N ARG A 488 -0.44 -24.03 -5.20
CA ARG A 488 0.99 -24.04 -5.45
C ARG A 488 1.83 -23.83 -4.19
N GLN A 489 1.21 -23.36 -3.09
CA GLN A 489 1.89 -22.96 -1.86
C GLN A 489 2.93 -21.86 -2.09
N VAL A 490 2.62 -20.92 -2.98
CA VAL A 490 3.51 -19.87 -3.44
C VAL A 490 2.94 -18.51 -3.08
N ALA A 491 3.78 -17.67 -2.48
CA ALA A 491 3.52 -16.24 -2.31
C ALA A 491 4.18 -15.45 -3.44
N ILE A 492 3.45 -14.51 -4.02
CA ILE A 492 3.96 -13.56 -5.01
C ILE A 492 4.07 -12.18 -4.35
N ALA A 493 5.26 -11.59 -4.37
CA ALA A 493 5.52 -10.29 -3.79
C ALA A 493 6.24 -9.37 -4.78
N ASN A 494 5.80 -8.11 -4.86
CA ASN A 494 6.60 -7.07 -5.50
C ASN A 494 7.42 -6.33 -4.43
N THR A 495 8.63 -5.91 -4.80
CA THR A 495 9.56 -5.25 -3.88
C THR A 495 10.24 -4.04 -4.51
N LEU A 496 10.61 -3.09 -3.63
CA LEU A 496 11.37 -1.90 -4.00
C LEU A 496 12.81 -2.01 -3.48
N HIS A 497 13.78 -1.73 -4.34
CA HIS A 497 15.19 -1.65 -4.01
C HIS A 497 15.68 -0.20 -4.12
N PHE A 498 15.09 0.69 -3.33
CA PHE A 498 15.33 2.11 -3.48
C PHE A 498 15.74 2.74 -2.13
N PRO A 499 17.05 2.94 -1.90
CA PRO A 499 17.53 3.51 -0.64
C PRO A 499 17.26 5.02 -0.55
N PHE A 500 17.17 5.50 0.70
CA PHE A 500 17.02 6.90 1.04
C PHE A 500 18.19 7.38 1.89
N VAL A 501 18.47 8.66 1.81
CA VAL A 501 19.31 9.38 2.76
C VAL A 501 18.41 10.05 3.78
N VAL A 502 18.63 9.74 5.04
CA VAL A 502 17.92 10.33 6.17
C VAL A 502 18.94 11.02 7.09
N ALA A 503 18.71 12.28 7.44
CA ALA A 503 19.58 13.00 8.36
C ALA A 503 18.75 13.80 9.37
N LEU A 504 19.12 13.68 10.63
CA LEU A 504 18.60 14.52 11.70
C LEU A 504 19.29 15.88 11.68
N ILE A 505 18.53 16.93 11.99
CA ILE A 505 19.02 18.31 12.02
C ILE A 505 18.71 18.86 13.40
N PRO A 506 19.71 19.38 14.16
CA PRO A 506 19.44 20.02 15.44
C PRO A 506 18.34 21.07 15.34
N ARG A 507 17.48 21.15 16.34
CA ARG A 507 16.32 22.04 16.35
C ARG A 507 16.67 23.48 15.99
N ASP A 508 17.74 24.00 16.57
CA ASP A 508 18.17 25.39 16.38
C ASP A 508 18.61 25.69 14.93
N ASP A 509 19.09 24.66 14.22
CA ASP A 509 19.59 24.78 12.85
C ASP A 509 18.51 24.48 11.80
N PHE A 510 17.38 23.87 12.20
CA PHE A 510 16.42 23.27 11.27
C PHE A 510 15.89 24.24 10.23
N GLU A 511 15.40 25.41 10.66
CA GLU A 511 14.82 26.42 9.75
C GLU A 511 15.93 26.98 8.80
N THR A 512 17.12 27.24 9.34
CA THR A 512 18.27 27.73 8.55
C THR A 512 18.68 26.71 7.48
N VAL A 513 18.75 25.43 7.82
CA VAL A 513 19.11 24.36 6.88
C VAL A 513 18.02 24.16 5.83
N ARG A 514 16.75 24.16 6.24
CA ARG A 514 15.60 24.02 5.33
C ARG A 514 15.59 25.14 4.29
N ASP A 515 15.78 26.37 4.73
CA ASP A 515 15.64 27.57 3.89
C ASP A 515 16.94 27.94 3.15
N SER A 516 18.03 27.21 3.40
CA SER A 516 19.37 27.47 2.80
C SER A 516 19.43 27.28 1.27
N GLY A 517 18.52 26.50 0.69
CA GLY A 517 18.58 26.07 -0.71
C GLY A 517 19.68 25.04 -1.03
N LEU A 518 20.44 24.57 -0.02
CA LEU A 518 21.53 23.60 -0.21
C LEU A 518 21.02 22.17 -0.53
N TYR A 519 19.79 21.88 -0.22
CA TYR A 519 19.19 20.55 -0.37
C TYR A 519 17.91 20.61 -1.24
N PRO A 520 18.06 20.83 -2.56
CA PRO A 520 16.93 20.87 -3.46
C PRO A 520 16.23 19.49 -3.51
N ASP A 521 14.93 19.49 -3.77
CA ASP A 521 14.09 18.29 -3.91
C ASP A 521 14.19 17.33 -2.70
N THR A 522 14.40 17.90 -1.50
CA THR A 522 14.51 17.20 -0.23
C THR A 522 13.25 17.45 0.60
N GLU A 523 12.70 16.39 1.19
CA GLU A 523 11.62 16.51 2.16
C GLU A 523 12.19 16.92 3.52
N PHE A 524 11.57 17.93 4.14
CA PHE A 524 11.89 18.38 5.49
C PHE A 524 10.68 18.15 6.38
N SER A 525 10.89 17.50 7.52
CA SER A 525 9.88 17.27 8.54
C SER A 525 10.33 17.87 9.87
N PRO A 526 9.49 18.70 10.49
CA PRO A 526 9.93 19.47 11.66
C PRO A 526 10.05 18.65 12.94
N GLN A 527 9.40 17.50 13.07
CA GLN A 527 9.34 16.67 14.29
C GLN A 527 9.21 17.53 15.57
N LEU A 528 8.21 18.44 15.59
CA LEU A 528 8.01 19.40 16.69
C LEU A 528 7.86 18.66 18.03
N GLY A 529 8.52 19.16 19.06
CA GLY A 529 8.55 18.53 20.39
C GLY A 529 9.73 17.57 20.59
N THR A 530 10.61 17.45 19.59
CA THR A 530 11.89 16.74 19.71
C THR A 530 13.08 17.70 19.57
N PRO A 531 14.29 17.31 19.98
CA PRO A 531 15.50 18.11 19.77
C PRO A 531 15.93 18.23 18.31
N PHE A 532 15.30 17.50 17.39
CA PHE A 532 15.72 17.41 16.00
C PHE A 532 14.56 17.62 15.04
N GLY A 533 14.86 18.23 13.89
CA GLY A 533 14.09 18.06 12.68
C GLY A 533 14.73 16.99 11.80
N LEU A 534 14.14 16.74 10.64
CA LEU A 534 14.53 15.68 9.71
C LEU A 534 14.62 16.23 8.29
N ARG A 535 15.59 15.76 7.53
CA ARG A 535 15.56 15.79 6.07
C ARG A 535 15.69 14.38 5.51
N ARG A 536 14.93 14.09 4.46
CA ARG A 536 15.06 12.81 3.73
C ARG A 536 14.95 13.01 2.22
N LYS A 537 15.70 12.21 1.48
CA LYS A 537 15.74 12.23 0.02
C LYS A 537 16.09 10.84 -0.50
N PRO A 538 15.55 10.40 -1.65
CA PRO A 538 16.10 9.25 -2.34
C PRO A 538 17.61 9.35 -2.55
N LEU A 539 18.35 8.25 -2.44
CA LEU A 539 19.78 8.20 -2.71
C LEU A 539 20.02 8.26 -4.22
N ILE A 540 20.00 9.47 -4.75
CA ILE A 540 20.15 9.81 -6.17
C ILE A 540 21.26 10.82 -6.38
N SER A 541 21.84 10.83 -7.57
CA SER A 541 22.82 11.83 -8.03
C SER A 541 22.16 13.18 -8.36
N SER A 542 22.97 14.18 -8.71
CA SER A 542 22.50 15.47 -9.23
C SER A 542 21.76 15.35 -10.57
N TRP A 543 21.91 14.23 -11.27
CA TRP A 543 21.16 13.88 -12.47
C TRP A 543 19.87 13.14 -12.17
N GLU A 544 19.43 13.09 -10.90
CA GLU A 544 18.28 12.36 -10.40
C GLU A 544 18.31 10.84 -10.69
N MET A 545 19.50 10.29 -10.94
CA MET A 545 19.67 8.86 -11.18
C MET A 545 19.92 8.13 -9.85
N PRO A 546 19.32 6.93 -9.66
CA PRO A 546 19.57 6.13 -8.46
C PRO A 546 21.05 5.77 -8.34
N CYS A 547 21.63 5.95 -7.17
CA CYS A 547 23.02 5.61 -6.87
C CYS A 547 23.26 4.11 -6.66
N VAL A 548 22.24 3.28 -6.84
CA VAL A 548 22.28 1.82 -6.70
C VAL A 548 22.01 1.14 -8.03
N LYS A 549 22.63 -0.03 -8.21
CA LYS A 549 22.41 -0.84 -9.42
C LYS A 549 20.95 -1.27 -9.54
N PRO A 550 20.37 -1.27 -10.75
CA PRO A 550 19.08 -1.92 -10.96
C PRO A 550 19.19 -3.44 -10.75
N PRO A 551 18.06 -4.16 -10.52
CA PRO A 551 16.69 -3.65 -10.64
C PRO A 551 16.25 -2.84 -9.40
N TRP A 552 15.49 -1.75 -9.63
CA TRP A 552 14.96 -0.90 -8.55
C TRP A 552 13.59 -1.32 -8.06
N GLY A 553 12.93 -2.19 -8.81
CA GLY A 553 11.70 -2.90 -8.44
C GLY A 553 11.73 -4.30 -8.99
N THR A 554 11.22 -5.27 -8.22
CA THR A 554 11.17 -6.69 -8.63
C THR A 554 9.84 -7.32 -8.29
N LEU A 555 9.53 -8.40 -9.01
CA LEU A 555 8.48 -9.36 -8.67
C LEU A 555 9.15 -10.69 -8.32
N ALA A 556 8.73 -11.31 -7.22
CA ALA A 556 9.31 -12.55 -6.73
C ALA A 556 8.23 -13.58 -6.41
N ALA A 557 8.53 -14.86 -6.64
CA ALA A 557 7.76 -15.99 -6.14
C ALA A 557 8.53 -16.70 -5.02
N VAL A 558 7.83 -17.01 -3.94
CA VAL A 558 8.38 -17.64 -2.76
C VAL A 558 7.63 -18.92 -2.44
N ASP A 559 8.34 -20.07 -2.42
CA ASP A 559 7.84 -21.34 -1.90
C ASP A 559 7.73 -21.22 -0.37
N MET A 560 6.52 -21.13 0.15
CA MET A 560 6.30 -20.96 1.59
C MET A 560 6.37 -22.27 2.39
N VAL A 561 6.38 -23.43 1.72
CA VAL A 561 6.64 -24.71 2.38
C VAL A 561 8.11 -24.83 2.74
N ARG A 562 8.99 -24.49 1.80
CA ARG A 562 10.44 -24.58 1.96
C ARG A 562 11.10 -23.30 2.43
N GLY A 563 10.38 -22.17 2.42
CA GLY A 563 10.92 -20.85 2.73
C GLY A 563 12.02 -20.41 1.74
N LYS A 564 11.80 -20.54 0.42
CA LYS A 564 12.80 -20.25 -0.62
C LYS A 564 12.22 -19.41 -1.73
N ILE A 565 13.02 -18.48 -2.24
CA ILE A 565 12.71 -17.75 -3.48
C ILE A 565 12.84 -18.74 -4.65
N LEU A 566 11.78 -18.87 -5.43
CA LEU A 566 11.75 -19.68 -6.65
C LEU A 566 12.32 -18.91 -7.84
N TRP A 567 11.86 -17.67 -7.99
CA TRP A 567 12.35 -16.74 -9.01
C TRP A 567 12.15 -15.29 -8.53
N GLN A 568 12.94 -14.38 -9.09
CA GLN A 568 12.83 -12.95 -8.89
C GLN A 568 13.25 -12.23 -10.18
N VAL A 569 12.36 -11.39 -10.72
CA VAL A 569 12.53 -10.71 -12.00
C VAL A 569 12.34 -9.20 -11.85
N PRO A 570 12.98 -8.36 -12.71
CA PRO A 570 12.69 -6.94 -12.74
C PRO A 570 11.23 -6.65 -13.05
N LEU A 571 10.61 -5.70 -12.33
CA LEU A 571 9.25 -5.25 -12.56
C LEU A 571 9.24 -3.78 -12.96
N GLY A 572 8.73 -3.51 -14.17
CA GLY A 572 8.65 -2.15 -14.73
C GLY A 572 9.84 -1.74 -15.60
N THR A 573 9.61 -0.71 -16.39
CA THR A 573 10.57 -0.15 -17.33
C THR A 573 10.73 1.36 -17.14
N THR A 574 11.82 1.92 -17.69
CA THR A 574 12.07 3.38 -17.66
C THR A 574 11.33 4.14 -18.78
N ARG A 575 10.44 3.50 -19.54
CA ARG A 575 9.84 4.06 -20.76
C ARG A 575 9.16 5.41 -20.51
N ASP A 576 8.30 5.48 -19.52
CA ASP A 576 7.52 6.69 -19.23
C ASP A 576 8.28 7.71 -18.35
N LEU A 577 9.48 7.34 -17.90
CA LEU A 577 10.38 8.20 -17.12
C LEU A 577 11.41 8.93 -17.97
N SER A 578 11.88 8.29 -19.06
CA SER A 578 13.07 8.74 -19.80
C SER A 578 12.75 9.69 -20.95
N GLY A 579 11.50 9.77 -21.40
CA GLY A 579 11.16 10.46 -22.66
C GLY A 579 11.76 9.81 -23.92
N LEU A 580 12.44 8.66 -23.77
CA LEU A 580 12.96 7.89 -24.89
C LEU A 580 11.86 7.00 -25.49
N PRO A 581 11.92 6.69 -26.80
CA PRO A 581 10.92 5.84 -27.45
C PRO A 581 10.99 4.36 -27.01
N PHE A 582 11.97 3.99 -26.19
CA PHE A 582 12.17 2.66 -25.64
C PHE A 582 12.39 2.72 -24.13
N GLY A 583 12.03 1.66 -23.42
CA GLY A 583 12.27 1.49 -21.97
C GLY A 583 13.40 0.51 -21.72
N LEU A 584 14.20 0.78 -20.67
CA LEU A 584 15.16 -0.18 -20.14
C LEU A 584 14.44 -1.01 -19.07
N ASN A 585 14.65 -2.32 -19.10
CA ASN A 585 14.06 -3.26 -18.15
C ASN A 585 14.86 -3.27 -16.83
N TYR A 586 14.90 -2.13 -16.16
CA TYR A 586 15.64 -1.92 -14.91
C TYR A 586 14.78 -2.15 -13.66
N GLY A 587 13.49 -2.44 -13.85
CA GLY A 587 12.53 -2.37 -12.75
C GLY A 587 12.36 -0.93 -12.26
N THR A 588 11.22 -0.60 -11.73
CA THR A 588 10.96 0.72 -11.15
C THR A 588 10.20 0.59 -9.84
N PRO A 589 10.30 1.54 -8.92
CA PRO A 589 9.52 1.51 -7.69
C PRO A 589 8.04 1.31 -7.96
N GLY A 590 7.38 0.51 -7.13
CA GLY A 590 5.96 0.22 -7.25
C GLY A 590 5.35 -0.19 -5.91
N LEU A 591 4.11 0.23 -5.64
CA LEU A 591 3.46 0.08 -4.34
C LEU A 591 2.22 -0.82 -4.36
N GLY A 592 1.50 -0.90 -5.49
CA GLY A 592 0.34 -1.78 -5.66
C GLY A 592 0.70 -3.27 -5.62
N GLY A 593 -0.28 -4.12 -5.45
CA GLY A 593 -0.08 -5.56 -5.26
C GLY A 593 -0.33 -6.41 -6.51
N PRO A 594 0.03 -7.69 -6.46
CA PRO A 594 -0.27 -8.68 -7.50
C PRO A 594 -1.67 -9.24 -7.34
N LEU A 595 -2.23 -9.72 -8.45
CA LEU A 595 -3.41 -10.57 -8.54
C LEU A 595 -2.98 -11.91 -9.14
N ILE A 596 -3.33 -13.02 -8.51
CA ILE A 596 -3.10 -14.38 -9.02
C ILE A 596 -4.41 -14.97 -9.54
N THR A 597 -4.36 -15.72 -10.64
CA THR A 597 -5.52 -16.43 -11.18
C THR A 597 -5.26 -17.92 -11.33
N ALA A 598 -6.34 -18.71 -11.28
CA ALA A 598 -6.26 -20.16 -11.53
C ALA A 598 -5.76 -20.48 -12.95
N GLY A 599 -5.79 -19.54 -13.89
CA GLY A 599 -5.16 -19.65 -15.21
C GLY A 599 -3.62 -19.68 -15.20
N GLY A 600 -2.99 -19.63 -14.02
CA GLY A 600 -1.54 -19.66 -13.85
C GLY A 600 -0.85 -18.34 -14.14
N LEU A 601 -1.56 -17.24 -14.00
CA LEU A 601 -1.07 -15.89 -14.29
C LEU A 601 -1.01 -15.02 -13.03
N VAL A 602 -0.03 -14.12 -13.02
CA VAL A 602 0.09 -13.02 -12.07
C VAL A 602 -0.10 -11.71 -12.81
N PHE A 603 -1.18 -10.98 -12.50
CA PHE A 603 -1.40 -9.64 -13.05
C PHE A 603 -0.90 -8.58 -12.07
N ILE A 604 -0.19 -7.59 -12.56
CA ILE A 604 0.31 -6.47 -11.75
C ILE A 604 0.55 -5.22 -12.60
N GLY A 605 0.13 -4.06 -12.08
CA GLY A 605 0.53 -2.74 -12.58
C GLY A 605 1.64 -2.18 -11.69
N ALA A 606 1.26 -1.52 -10.61
CA ALA A 606 2.08 -1.11 -9.45
C ALA A 606 3.21 -0.10 -9.71
N VAL A 607 3.92 -0.20 -10.83
CA VAL A 607 5.19 0.48 -11.10
C VAL A 607 5.05 1.81 -11.83
N MET A 608 6.16 2.49 -12.09
CA MET A 608 6.16 3.88 -12.58
C MET A 608 5.90 4.00 -14.09
N ASP A 609 5.79 2.91 -14.83
CA ASP A 609 5.32 2.95 -16.22
C ASP A 609 3.81 2.63 -16.31
N ASP A 610 3.18 3.09 -17.38
CA ASP A 610 1.73 3.00 -17.54
C ASP A 610 1.33 1.67 -18.20
N TYR A 611 1.63 0.52 -17.53
CA TYR A 611 1.29 -0.81 -18.03
C TYR A 611 0.66 -1.69 -16.94
N LEU A 612 -0.36 -2.46 -17.32
CA LEU A 612 -0.75 -3.70 -16.65
C LEU A 612 -0.01 -4.85 -17.31
N ARG A 613 0.58 -5.76 -16.52
CA ARG A 613 1.34 -6.93 -16.99
C ARG A 613 0.74 -8.22 -16.53
N ALA A 614 0.97 -9.28 -17.29
CA ALA A 614 0.72 -10.66 -16.89
C ALA A 614 2.01 -11.46 -16.95
N PHE A 615 2.33 -12.14 -15.84
CA PHE A 615 3.49 -13.02 -15.70
C PHE A 615 3.03 -14.46 -15.53
N ASP A 616 3.83 -15.41 -16.01
CA ASP A 616 3.70 -16.81 -15.67
C ASP A 616 4.08 -17.01 -14.19
N ILE A 617 3.20 -17.59 -13.40
CA ILE A 617 3.43 -17.78 -11.95
C ILE A 617 4.58 -18.76 -11.65
N ASP A 618 4.82 -19.72 -12.52
CA ASP A 618 5.81 -20.77 -12.28
C ASP A 618 7.23 -20.33 -12.69
N THR A 619 7.36 -19.44 -13.69
CA THR A 619 8.65 -19.04 -14.27
C THR A 619 9.03 -17.58 -14.03
N GLY A 620 8.05 -16.69 -13.80
CA GLY A 620 8.26 -15.24 -13.74
C GLY A 620 8.44 -14.60 -15.13
N GLU A 621 8.17 -15.32 -16.22
CA GLU A 621 8.21 -14.77 -17.58
C GLU A 621 7.05 -13.79 -17.78
N GLU A 622 7.32 -12.60 -18.33
CA GLU A 622 6.29 -11.65 -18.75
C GLU A 622 5.65 -12.12 -20.06
N LEU A 623 4.41 -12.58 -20.00
CA LEU A 623 3.67 -13.13 -21.14
C LEU A 623 2.87 -12.07 -21.89
N TRP A 624 2.45 -10.99 -21.21
CA TRP A 624 1.65 -9.92 -21.80
C TRP A 624 1.79 -8.60 -21.04
N ARG A 625 1.63 -7.52 -21.78
CA ARG A 625 1.45 -6.18 -21.21
C ARG A 625 0.41 -5.38 -21.98
N GLY A 626 -0.50 -4.74 -21.27
CA GLY A 626 -1.49 -3.80 -21.79
C GLY A 626 -1.14 -2.37 -21.38
N ARG A 627 -1.13 -1.46 -22.35
CA ARG A 627 -0.95 -0.04 -22.06
C ARG A 627 -2.15 0.51 -21.29
N LEU A 628 -1.90 1.33 -20.29
CA LEU A 628 -2.92 2.05 -19.54
C LEU A 628 -2.91 3.54 -19.91
N PRO A 629 -4.03 4.24 -19.73
CA PRO A 629 -4.13 5.68 -20.01
C PRO A 629 -3.42 6.56 -18.96
N ALA A 630 -3.10 5.98 -17.80
CA ALA A 630 -2.39 6.60 -16.68
C ALA A 630 -1.70 5.53 -15.83
N GLY A 631 -0.92 5.91 -14.83
CA GLY A 631 -0.21 4.98 -13.96
C GLY A 631 -1.12 3.97 -13.26
N GLY A 632 -0.83 2.68 -13.39
CA GLY A 632 -1.60 1.57 -12.79
C GLY A 632 -1.11 1.25 -11.38
N GLN A 633 -1.19 2.17 -10.44
CA GLN A 633 -0.67 1.98 -9.07
C GLN A 633 -1.60 1.18 -8.15
N ALA A 634 -2.84 0.91 -8.56
CA ALA A 634 -3.78 0.07 -7.83
C ALA A 634 -3.44 -1.42 -7.94
N THR A 635 -3.93 -2.21 -7.00
CA THR A 635 -3.94 -3.67 -7.14
C THR A 635 -5.07 -4.08 -8.09
N PRO A 636 -4.80 -4.86 -9.15
CA PRO A 636 -5.83 -5.32 -10.05
C PRO A 636 -6.75 -6.35 -9.39
N MET A 637 -7.95 -6.51 -9.93
CA MET A 637 -8.89 -7.57 -9.56
C MET A 637 -9.39 -8.28 -10.83
N THR A 638 -10.03 -9.44 -10.65
CA THR A 638 -10.64 -10.18 -11.77
C THR A 638 -11.93 -10.84 -11.34
N TYR A 639 -12.81 -10.99 -12.29
CA TYR A 639 -14.06 -11.74 -12.14
C TYR A 639 -14.42 -12.44 -13.47
N GLN A 640 -15.31 -13.41 -13.38
CA GLN A 640 -15.89 -14.09 -14.53
C GLN A 640 -17.39 -13.97 -14.43
N LEU A 641 -18.01 -13.39 -15.44
CA LEU A 641 -19.45 -13.10 -15.48
C LEU A 641 -19.96 -13.34 -16.90
N GLY A 642 -21.10 -14.01 -17.01
CA GLY A 642 -21.72 -14.30 -18.30
C GLY A 642 -20.83 -15.10 -19.25
N GLY A 643 -19.93 -15.94 -18.74
CA GLY A 643 -18.97 -16.73 -19.53
C GLY A 643 -17.72 -15.97 -19.97
N ARG A 644 -17.52 -14.72 -19.54
CA ARG A 644 -16.37 -13.90 -19.90
C ARG A 644 -15.59 -13.46 -18.66
N GLN A 645 -14.27 -13.62 -18.71
CA GLN A 645 -13.38 -13.13 -17.65
C GLN A 645 -12.92 -11.71 -17.95
N TYR A 646 -12.97 -10.87 -16.93
CA TYR A 646 -12.48 -9.49 -16.95
C TYR A 646 -11.33 -9.33 -15.93
N VAL A 647 -10.27 -8.62 -16.34
CA VAL A 647 -9.20 -8.15 -15.46
C VAL A 647 -9.31 -6.64 -15.38
N VAL A 648 -9.51 -6.11 -14.16
CA VAL A 648 -9.83 -4.70 -13.96
C VAL A 648 -8.76 -4.03 -13.09
N ILE A 649 -8.39 -2.80 -13.44
CA ILE A 649 -7.45 -1.98 -12.67
C ILE A 649 -7.86 -0.50 -12.69
N ALA A 650 -7.70 0.17 -11.54
CA ALA A 650 -7.75 1.64 -11.51
C ALA A 650 -6.43 2.21 -12.04
N ALA A 651 -6.51 3.12 -12.98
CA ALA A 651 -5.38 3.78 -13.62
C ALA A 651 -5.48 5.30 -13.41
N GLY A 652 -4.87 5.78 -12.36
CA GLY A 652 -4.93 7.18 -11.95
C GLY A 652 -3.60 7.75 -11.47
N GLY A 653 -2.56 6.92 -11.44
CA GLY A 653 -1.22 7.33 -11.06
C GLY A 653 -1.02 7.51 -9.56
N HIS A 654 0.18 7.95 -9.20
CA HIS A 654 0.62 8.21 -7.84
C HIS A 654 1.38 9.53 -7.76
N GLY A 655 0.83 10.50 -7.02
CA GLY A 655 1.40 11.84 -6.94
C GLY A 655 2.85 11.87 -6.47
N SER A 656 3.17 11.16 -5.37
CA SER A 656 4.53 11.14 -4.81
C SER A 656 5.55 10.38 -5.67
N LEU A 657 5.13 9.43 -6.52
CA LEU A 657 6.00 8.76 -7.49
C LEU A 657 6.11 9.52 -8.81
N GLY A 658 5.29 10.55 -9.04
CA GLY A 658 5.32 11.36 -10.25
C GLY A 658 4.88 10.62 -11.51
N THR A 659 4.02 9.61 -11.38
CA THR A 659 3.47 8.86 -12.52
C THR A 659 2.36 9.64 -13.21
N SER A 660 1.99 9.20 -14.42
CA SER A 660 0.90 9.82 -15.20
C SER A 660 -0.41 9.80 -14.42
N ARG A 661 -1.03 10.97 -14.25
CA ARG A 661 -2.30 11.10 -13.51
C ARG A 661 -3.49 10.81 -14.39
N GLY A 662 -4.50 10.21 -13.82
CA GLY A 662 -5.75 9.88 -14.47
C GLY A 662 -6.88 9.63 -13.48
N ASP A 663 -8.03 9.29 -14.03
CA ASP A 663 -9.26 8.98 -13.29
C ASP A 663 -10.00 7.79 -13.92
N TYR A 664 -9.24 6.83 -14.40
CA TYR A 664 -9.74 5.71 -15.18
C TYR A 664 -9.89 4.45 -14.35
N VAL A 665 -10.92 3.66 -14.65
CA VAL A 665 -11.01 2.23 -14.33
C VAL A 665 -11.07 1.49 -15.66
N VAL A 666 -10.14 0.57 -15.88
CA VAL A 666 -9.95 -0.12 -17.15
C VAL A 666 -10.19 -1.61 -16.97
N ALA A 667 -11.04 -2.19 -17.78
CA ALA A 667 -11.25 -3.63 -17.85
C ALA A 667 -10.65 -4.19 -19.15
N PHE A 668 -9.96 -5.31 -19.00
CA PHE A 668 -9.45 -6.12 -20.11
C PHE A 668 -10.20 -7.45 -20.15
N ALA A 669 -10.46 -7.96 -21.35
CA ALA A 669 -10.99 -9.30 -21.58
C ALA A 669 -10.39 -9.87 -22.88
N LEU A 670 -10.60 -11.17 -23.13
CA LEU A 670 -10.16 -11.75 -24.40
C LEU A 670 -10.87 -11.05 -25.56
N GLY A 671 -10.09 -10.59 -26.53
CA GLY A 671 -10.60 -10.13 -27.81
C GLY A 671 -11.14 -11.30 -28.62
N ASP A 672 -12.07 -11.00 -29.53
CA ASP A 672 -12.67 -11.96 -30.46
C ASP A 672 -11.64 -12.63 -31.38
#